data_51ba0ebd6321909953a6113d5016b3e2
#
_entry.id   51ba0ebd6321909953a6113d5016b3e2
#
_cell.length_a   1.000
_cell.length_b   1.000
_cell.length_c   1.000
_cell.angle_alpha   90.00
_cell.angle_beta   90.00
_cell.angle_gamma   90.00
#
_symmetry.space_group_name_H-M   'P 1'
#
loop_
_entity.id
_entity.type
_entity.pdbx_description
1 polymer ?
#
loop_
_entity_poly.entity_id
_entity_poly.type
_entity_poly.pdbx_seq_one_letter_code
_entity_poly.pdbx_strand_id
1 'polypeptide(L)'
;KEGDRMTVTGQEPQDSMLKSIILKRFGELDSKSEILTIFDEKNKKIDFSNCIKQHQKQKFEDEAYIRTYLVLKLIKALGYPCEVVELEKKYSIGHPSKKEARLDILVKTKKGHPFMLLECKTPDNFVKEKDNAIENQLFAIAKQEIKGNIKPKYLVLYTIDIENGEILDRAIVIDFEQFPTYEDWKEAGEPSLDEIPADYGIAKKYTYANIEKLDPVRGLKPLRNDYTLTDFEKLRVDLHNKLWAGGEADYNDIFYHLIKIMLVKIYDELFTPKGEIYSFQIFYKDDKPETPAELAKRLEDKYKIALKDLLNYDEEKIKEIPLIERDKFTYEKLFYVVEKLQEISLTENVYSKEEDVLGLFFENILQNEFKQNKGQYFTHKNVVRFLIYALELDKLAIYKLNQTYPHFPYIIDPAAGSGTFLIEAMKIITKEVLKNKDKLKLTRALEEKIKDLEDPNRKYHWAEDYIYGIEPNTRLGLAAKLNMILHGDGNMNIFIEDGLMPFKINSKAFYTRKWKGKDVGLLAESEETNIYPKPINGRFDVVISNPPFSIKIEAMRSYRHIRDTFVFYDKKNSENLFIERWFQLLAPKGRLGVVLPESVFDTKENLYIRNFLYKYFKIKAIISLPKEAFEPYTSTKVSLLIAERKTDEEVKAWEDKWREYASNYNKLRNSKLIKFFIENDKILDSFRKLLDNYNIEIDYSKVLVHDLLDGNLKNEIEAKIPQKNKNKFKDLVEKIESFKNKYKLDELDTEENKEILKKFLKQFYPQEQEFKSFKDLLEYVYDDVLEIATLDYPQIEGQNKYCNSWWVFGEVSKHFNYPIFYAGVENIGYKRTKRGEQDKDIPVKDKNENIIAFKNDLFKVRAEKVKKTYWVNKGSKVVQEEKEEIIKTDIIIDTENPETVLDYLRKADIWSENPNFNLRCEKK
;
A
#
# COMPACT_ATOMS: atom_id res chain seq x y z
N LYS A 1 -58.39 8.19 -41.26
CA LYS A 1 -57.43 7.19 -41.85
C LYS A 1 -56.49 6.91 -40.69
N GLU A 2 -56.82 6.06 -39.80
CA GLU A 2 -56.58 4.63 -39.66
C GLU A 2 -55.09 4.34 -39.78
N GLY A 3 -54.50 4.03 -38.68
CA GLY A 3 -53.16 3.50 -38.46
C GLY A 3 -53.24 2.54 -37.31
N ASP A 4 -53.05 1.27 -37.64
CA ASP A 4 -53.16 0.08 -36.81
C ASP A 4 -52.35 0.17 -35.50
N ARG A 5 -53.02 -0.11 -34.39
CA ARG A 5 -52.39 -0.51 -33.14
C ARG A 5 -52.07 -2.02 -33.23
N MET A 6 -50.85 -2.37 -33.45
CA MET A 6 -50.35 -3.70 -33.13
C MET A 6 -50.33 -3.87 -31.62
N THR A 7 -51.20 -4.68 -31.09
CA THR A 7 -51.15 -5.29 -29.76
C THR A 7 -50.10 -6.39 -29.80
N VAL A 8 -48.95 -6.12 -29.24
CA VAL A 8 -47.92 -7.13 -28.97
C VAL A 8 -48.33 -7.89 -27.69
N THR A 9 -48.81 -9.09 -27.87
CA THR A 9 -48.97 -10.09 -26.79
C THR A 9 -47.61 -10.66 -26.45
N GLY A 10 -46.97 -10.11 -25.39
CA GLY A 10 -45.59 -10.42 -25.02
C GLY A 10 -45.49 -11.41 -23.88
N GLN A 11 -45.97 -12.63 -23.98
CA GLN A 11 -45.68 -13.69 -22.98
C GLN A 11 -44.93 -14.91 -23.55
N GLU A 12 -44.88 -15.16 -24.85
CA GLU A 12 -44.08 -16.24 -25.43
C GLU A 12 -42.55 -16.01 -25.56
N PRO A 13 -42.03 -14.77 -25.62
CA PRO A 13 -40.57 -14.61 -25.77
C PRO A 13 -39.78 -14.83 -24.49
N GLN A 14 -40.34 -14.64 -23.30
CA GLN A 14 -39.62 -14.67 -22.02
C GLN A 14 -39.33 -16.09 -21.55
N ASP A 15 -40.26 -17.02 -21.66
CA ASP A 15 -40.06 -18.43 -21.33
C ASP A 15 -39.09 -19.15 -22.30
N SER A 16 -39.09 -18.81 -23.56
CA SER A 16 -38.16 -19.38 -24.53
C SER A 16 -36.74 -18.87 -24.30
N MET A 17 -36.61 -17.61 -23.91
CA MET A 17 -35.32 -17.00 -23.57
C MET A 17 -34.73 -17.58 -22.26
N LEU A 18 -35.57 -17.80 -21.24
CA LEU A 18 -35.17 -18.44 -19.98
C LEU A 18 -34.62 -19.85 -20.23
N LYS A 19 -35.35 -20.68 -20.97
CA LYS A 19 -34.96 -22.05 -21.32
C LYS A 19 -33.62 -22.03 -22.08
N SER A 20 -33.42 -21.15 -23.04
CA SER A 20 -32.18 -21.04 -23.82
C SER A 20 -30.97 -20.67 -22.94
N ILE A 21 -31.13 -19.73 -22.02
CA ILE A 21 -30.06 -19.33 -21.09
C ILE A 21 -29.73 -20.46 -20.13
N ILE A 22 -30.73 -21.16 -19.59
CA ILE A 22 -30.53 -22.32 -18.69
C ILE A 22 -29.76 -23.43 -19.40
N LEU A 23 -30.13 -23.77 -20.64
CA LEU A 23 -29.45 -24.81 -21.42
C LEU A 23 -27.98 -24.44 -21.68
N LYS A 24 -27.68 -23.18 -21.93
CA LYS A 24 -26.30 -22.72 -22.06
C LYS A 24 -25.55 -22.90 -20.74
N ARG A 25 -26.16 -22.57 -19.60
CA ARG A 25 -25.56 -22.75 -18.28
C ARG A 25 -25.30 -24.21 -17.91
N PHE A 26 -26.09 -25.18 -18.40
CA PHE A 26 -25.78 -26.59 -18.23
C PHE A 26 -24.41 -26.95 -18.82
N GLY A 27 -24.11 -26.48 -20.04
CA GLY A 27 -22.83 -26.72 -20.67
C GLY A 27 -21.67 -25.99 -19.97
N GLU A 28 -21.90 -24.83 -19.35
CA GLU A 28 -20.90 -24.12 -18.60
C GLU A 28 -20.58 -24.80 -17.26
N LEU A 29 -21.60 -25.30 -16.53
CA LEU A 29 -21.42 -25.94 -15.23
C LEU A 29 -20.89 -27.37 -15.37
N ASP A 30 -21.32 -28.12 -16.40
CA ASP A 30 -20.97 -29.53 -16.61
C ASP A 30 -20.49 -29.82 -18.05
N SER A 31 -19.42 -29.09 -18.46
CA SER A 31 -18.89 -29.12 -19.83
C SER A 31 -18.47 -30.51 -20.35
N LYS A 32 -18.21 -31.46 -19.45
CA LYS A 32 -17.86 -32.84 -19.78
C LYS A 32 -19.03 -33.81 -19.65
N SER A 33 -20.23 -33.34 -19.33
CA SER A 33 -21.42 -34.14 -19.06
C SER A 33 -21.18 -35.27 -18.01
N GLU A 34 -20.43 -34.95 -16.98
CA GLU A 34 -20.07 -35.88 -15.89
C GLU A 34 -21.25 -36.16 -14.94
N ILE A 35 -22.12 -35.18 -14.78
CA ILE A 35 -23.28 -35.23 -13.88
C ILE A 35 -24.59 -35.34 -14.66
N LEU A 36 -24.83 -34.45 -15.62
CA LEU A 36 -26.00 -34.52 -16.49
C LEU A 36 -25.67 -35.30 -17.75
N THR A 37 -26.12 -36.58 -17.80
CA THR A 37 -25.78 -37.49 -18.90
C THR A 37 -26.71 -37.32 -20.09
N ILE A 38 -28.01 -37.05 -19.85
CA ILE A 38 -28.99 -36.83 -20.91
C ILE A 38 -29.94 -35.69 -20.47
N PHE A 39 -30.14 -34.73 -21.35
CA PHE A 39 -31.22 -33.75 -21.28
C PHE A 39 -31.83 -33.58 -22.66
N ASP A 40 -32.91 -34.36 -22.96
CA ASP A 40 -33.56 -34.43 -24.26
C ASP A 40 -34.99 -33.90 -24.17
N GLU A 41 -35.20 -32.68 -24.65
CA GLU A 41 -36.49 -32.02 -24.64
C GLU A 41 -37.49 -32.69 -25.58
N LYS A 42 -37.03 -33.19 -26.73
CA LYS A 42 -37.90 -33.84 -27.75
C LYS A 42 -38.46 -35.15 -27.25
N ASN A 43 -37.61 -35.97 -26.62
CA ASN A 43 -38.01 -37.29 -26.09
C ASN A 43 -38.42 -37.22 -24.62
N LYS A 44 -38.51 -36.00 -24.03
CA LYS A 44 -38.85 -35.77 -22.62
C LYS A 44 -38.04 -36.62 -21.64
N LYS A 45 -36.74 -36.72 -21.86
CA LYS A 45 -35.85 -37.55 -21.09
C LYS A 45 -34.77 -36.75 -20.38
N ILE A 46 -34.61 -36.97 -19.07
CA ILE A 46 -33.54 -36.42 -18.23
C ILE A 46 -32.90 -37.58 -17.49
N ASP A 47 -31.61 -37.76 -17.68
CA ASP A 47 -30.81 -38.74 -16.92
C ASP A 47 -29.59 -38.08 -16.32
N PHE A 48 -29.32 -38.38 -15.06
CA PHE A 48 -28.13 -37.97 -14.35
C PHE A 48 -27.15 -39.15 -14.20
N SER A 49 -25.90 -38.88 -13.85
CA SER A 49 -24.91 -39.90 -13.59
C SER A 49 -25.35 -40.83 -12.45
N ASN A 50 -24.81 -42.05 -12.46
CA ASN A 50 -25.18 -43.11 -11.48
C ASN A 50 -24.76 -42.75 -10.04
N CYS A 51 -23.96 -41.70 -9.83
CA CYS A 51 -23.63 -41.25 -8.46
C CYS A 51 -24.80 -40.50 -7.79
N ILE A 52 -25.75 -39.98 -8.56
CA ILE A 52 -26.96 -39.32 -8.02
C ILE A 52 -28.07 -40.37 -7.88
N LYS A 53 -28.61 -40.55 -6.66
CA LYS A 53 -29.70 -41.46 -6.42
C LYS A 53 -31.03 -40.88 -6.89
N GLN A 54 -31.62 -41.50 -7.94
CA GLN A 54 -32.90 -41.15 -8.47
C GLN A 54 -33.96 -42.17 -8.01
N HIS A 55 -34.98 -41.69 -7.27
CA HIS A 55 -36.05 -42.56 -6.75
C HIS A 55 -37.13 -42.88 -7.79
N GLN A 56 -37.24 -42.00 -8.81
CA GLN A 56 -38.19 -42.16 -9.93
C GLN A 56 -37.60 -41.53 -11.20
N LYS A 57 -38.19 -41.90 -12.36
CA LYS A 57 -37.91 -41.20 -13.62
C LYS A 57 -38.31 -39.75 -13.47
N GLN A 58 -37.46 -38.87 -13.93
CA GLN A 58 -37.72 -37.45 -13.94
C GLN A 58 -38.91 -37.11 -14.82
N LYS A 59 -39.85 -36.35 -14.33
CA LYS A 59 -40.89 -35.76 -15.18
C LYS A 59 -40.31 -34.54 -15.90
N PHE A 60 -40.58 -34.50 -17.19
CA PHE A 60 -40.19 -33.38 -18.04
C PHE A 60 -41.29 -32.31 -18.10
N GLU A 61 -41.30 -31.49 -17.10
CA GLU A 61 -42.16 -30.29 -16.90
C GLU A 61 -41.31 -29.05 -16.92
N ASP A 62 -41.89 -27.84 -16.93
CA ASP A 62 -41.11 -26.61 -16.95
C ASP A 62 -40.19 -26.46 -15.74
N GLU A 63 -40.60 -26.92 -14.56
CA GLU A 63 -39.76 -27.01 -13.37
C GLU A 63 -38.52 -27.87 -13.52
N ALA A 64 -38.51 -28.80 -14.51
CA ALA A 64 -37.35 -29.68 -14.76
C ALA A 64 -36.09 -28.93 -15.19
N TYR A 65 -36.21 -27.84 -15.90
CA TYR A 65 -35.06 -26.98 -16.24
C TYR A 65 -34.42 -26.35 -14.99
N ILE A 66 -35.25 -25.82 -14.12
CA ILE A 66 -34.81 -25.17 -12.87
C ILE A 66 -34.19 -26.18 -11.92
N ARG A 67 -34.84 -27.36 -11.76
CA ARG A 67 -34.34 -28.44 -10.93
C ARG A 67 -32.98 -28.97 -11.45
N THR A 68 -32.86 -29.17 -12.77
CA THR A 68 -31.60 -29.63 -13.38
C THR A 68 -30.50 -28.61 -13.16
N TYR A 69 -30.77 -27.33 -13.38
CA TYR A 69 -29.80 -26.27 -13.11
C TYR A 69 -29.36 -26.29 -11.64
N LEU A 70 -30.31 -26.38 -10.70
CA LEU A 70 -30.01 -26.43 -9.28
C LEU A 70 -29.15 -27.64 -8.89
N VAL A 71 -29.43 -28.83 -9.46
CA VAL A 71 -28.60 -30.04 -9.24
C VAL A 71 -27.16 -29.79 -9.68
N LEU A 72 -26.95 -29.28 -10.89
CA LEU A 72 -25.63 -28.96 -11.38
C LEU A 72 -24.94 -27.88 -10.50
N LYS A 73 -25.67 -26.85 -10.08
CA LYS A 73 -25.18 -25.83 -9.19
C LYS A 73 -24.77 -26.38 -7.81
N LEU A 74 -25.59 -27.25 -7.20
CA LEU A 74 -25.28 -27.88 -5.93
C LEU A 74 -23.97 -28.65 -5.98
N ILE A 75 -23.72 -29.39 -7.06
CA ILE A 75 -22.53 -30.25 -7.17
C ILE A 75 -21.31 -29.45 -7.65
N LYS A 76 -21.42 -28.70 -8.74
CA LYS A 76 -20.27 -28.05 -9.40
C LYS A 76 -19.90 -26.68 -8.80
N ALA A 77 -20.88 -25.92 -8.27
CA ALA A 77 -20.66 -24.60 -7.73
C ALA A 77 -20.71 -24.58 -6.19
N LEU A 78 -21.58 -25.36 -5.55
CA LEU A 78 -21.75 -25.37 -4.10
C LEU A 78 -21.00 -26.49 -3.38
N GLY A 79 -20.31 -27.39 -4.09
CA GLY A 79 -19.36 -28.36 -3.56
C GLY A 79 -19.94 -29.61 -2.93
N TYR A 80 -21.24 -29.90 -3.13
CA TYR A 80 -21.82 -31.14 -2.62
C TYR A 80 -21.40 -32.34 -3.47
N PRO A 81 -20.89 -33.45 -2.87
CA PRO A 81 -20.65 -34.67 -3.59
C PRO A 81 -21.93 -35.20 -4.21
N CYS A 82 -21.85 -35.78 -5.44
CA CYS A 82 -23.02 -36.23 -6.14
C CYS A 82 -23.75 -37.44 -5.46
N GLU A 83 -23.04 -38.26 -4.71
CA GLU A 83 -23.58 -39.39 -3.95
C GLU A 83 -24.44 -38.99 -2.75
N VAL A 84 -24.38 -37.76 -2.31
CA VAL A 84 -25.24 -37.25 -1.21
C VAL A 84 -26.51 -36.58 -1.72
N VAL A 85 -26.67 -36.42 -3.03
CA VAL A 85 -27.85 -35.82 -3.68
C VAL A 85 -28.83 -36.93 -4.07
N GLU A 86 -30.05 -36.81 -3.58
CA GLU A 86 -31.16 -37.73 -3.95
C GLU A 86 -32.28 -36.93 -4.62
N LEU A 87 -32.84 -37.48 -5.72
CA LEU A 87 -33.86 -36.81 -6.50
C LEU A 87 -35.19 -37.57 -6.40
N GLU A 88 -36.30 -36.84 -6.43
CA GLU A 88 -37.64 -37.33 -6.55
C GLU A 88 -38.06 -38.35 -5.45
N LYS A 89 -37.68 -38.03 -4.20
CA LYS A 89 -38.04 -38.88 -3.06
C LYS A 89 -39.49 -38.73 -2.66
N LYS A 90 -40.22 -39.90 -2.51
CA LYS A 90 -41.63 -39.92 -2.14
C LYS A 90 -41.83 -39.99 -0.63
N TYR A 91 -42.85 -39.30 -0.16
CA TYR A 91 -43.29 -39.27 1.21
C TYR A 91 -44.82 -39.43 1.30
N SER A 92 -45.29 -40.02 2.35
CA SER A 92 -46.74 -40.17 2.63
C SER A 92 -47.11 -39.15 3.69
N ILE A 93 -47.88 -38.10 3.36
CA ILE A 93 -48.24 -36.99 4.26
C ILE A 93 -49.72 -37.07 4.55
N GLY A 94 -50.12 -36.80 5.82
CA GLY A 94 -51.49 -36.58 6.29
C GLY A 94 -52.08 -37.77 7.05
N HIS A 95 -53.02 -37.48 7.98
CA HIS A 95 -53.89 -38.37 8.74
C HIS A 95 -55.31 -37.80 8.76
N PRO A 96 -56.35 -38.53 8.50
CA PRO A 96 -56.45 -39.96 8.28
C PRO A 96 -56.28 -40.44 6.81
N SER A 97 -56.27 -39.50 5.81
CA SER A 97 -56.01 -39.81 4.39
C SER A 97 -54.55 -39.51 4.02
N LYS A 98 -53.79 -40.56 3.69
CA LYS A 98 -52.41 -40.39 3.23
C LYS A 98 -52.38 -39.84 1.81
N LYS A 99 -51.84 -38.65 1.61
CA LYS A 99 -51.50 -38.09 0.30
C LYS A 99 -50.04 -38.36 0.02
N GLU A 100 -49.71 -38.76 -1.20
CA GLU A 100 -48.34 -38.88 -1.64
C GLU A 100 -47.77 -37.49 -1.94
N ALA A 101 -46.71 -37.10 -1.26
CA ALA A 101 -45.91 -35.92 -1.54
C ALA A 101 -44.56 -36.34 -2.13
N ARG A 102 -43.95 -35.47 -2.91
CA ARG A 102 -42.70 -35.69 -3.59
C ARG A 102 -41.79 -34.51 -3.35
N LEU A 103 -40.55 -34.79 -2.99
CA LEU A 103 -39.51 -33.78 -2.82
C LEU A 103 -38.59 -33.78 -4.04
N ASP A 104 -38.38 -32.64 -4.65
CA ASP A 104 -37.51 -32.52 -5.80
C ASP A 104 -36.08 -32.95 -5.53
N ILE A 105 -35.43 -32.38 -4.51
CA ILE A 105 -34.03 -32.66 -4.16
C ILE A 105 -33.86 -32.78 -2.66
N LEU A 106 -33.18 -33.87 -2.24
CA LEU A 106 -32.71 -34.09 -0.88
C LEU A 106 -31.18 -34.11 -0.88
N VAL A 107 -30.56 -33.21 -0.15
CA VAL A 107 -29.12 -33.26 0.12
C VAL A 107 -28.89 -33.87 1.51
N LYS A 108 -27.97 -34.83 1.59
CA LYS A 108 -27.59 -35.50 2.82
C LYS A 108 -26.19 -35.09 3.29
N THR A 109 -25.96 -35.27 4.59
CA THR A 109 -24.60 -35.21 5.13
C THR A 109 -23.75 -36.38 4.63
N LYS A 110 -22.42 -36.32 4.79
CA LYS A 110 -21.52 -37.47 4.50
C LYS A 110 -21.84 -38.73 5.31
N LYS A 111 -22.58 -38.61 6.44
CA LYS A 111 -23.07 -39.73 7.26
C LYS A 111 -24.42 -40.25 6.79
N GLY A 112 -24.98 -39.72 5.70
CA GLY A 112 -26.25 -40.15 5.12
C GLY A 112 -27.49 -39.55 5.80
N HIS A 113 -27.35 -38.61 6.71
CA HIS A 113 -28.46 -37.94 7.39
C HIS A 113 -29.03 -36.80 6.51
N PRO A 114 -30.36 -36.55 6.55
CA PRO A 114 -30.95 -35.43 5.81
C PRO A 114 -30.31 -34.10 6.29
N PHE A 115 -29.91 -33.28 5.31
CA PHE A 115 -29.28 -32.01 5.57
C PHE A 115 -30.10 -30.85 5.03
N MET A 116 -30.51 -30.91 3.76
CA MET A 116 -31.24 -29.83 3.10
C MET A 116 -32.35 -30.46 2.23
N LEU A 117 -33.56 -29.92 2.36
CA LEU A 117 -34.72 -30.26 1.55
C LEU A 117 -34.99 -29.15 0.58
N LEU A 118 -35.07 -29.40 -0.72
CA LEU A 118 -35.26 -28.38 -1.75
C LEU A 118 -36.45 -28.70 -2.64
N GLU A 119 -37.29 -27.73 -2.84
CA GLU A 119 -38.44 -27.72 -3.75
C GLU A 119 -38.21 -26.63 -4.82
N CYS A 120 -38.39 -26.96 -6.08
CA CYS A 120 -38.26 -26.07 -7.21
C CYS A 120 -39.61 -25.60 -7.72
N LYS A 121 -39.74 -24.36 -8.13
CA LYS A 121 -40.92 -23.81 -8.77
C LYS A 121 -40.54 -22.96 -9.97
N THR A 122 -41.45 -22.86 -10.95
CA THR A 122 -41.29 -21.84 -12.01
C THR A 122 -41.41 -20.44 -11.40
N PRO A 123 -40.83 -19.38 -12.01
CA PRO A 123 -40.89 -18.01 -11.49
C PRO A 123 -42.31 -17.58 -11.09
N ASP A 124 -43.31 -17.90 -11.93
CA ASP A 124 -44.73 -17.57 -11.69
C ASP A 124 -45.32 -18.34 -10.49
N ASN A 125 -44.97 -19.61 -10.37
CA ASN A 125 -45.48 -20.45 -9.29
C ASN A 125 -44.73 -20.21 -7.98
N PHE A 126 -43.48 -19.73 -8.02
CA PHE A 126 -42.72 -19.40 -6.82
C PHE A 126 -43.42 -18.41 -5.91
N VAL A 127 -44.06 -17.40 -6.48
CA VAL A 127 -44.87 -16.41 -5.73
C VAL A 127 -46.24 -16.95 -5.38
N LYS A 128 -46.95 -17.57 -6.35
CA LYS A 128 -48.35 -18.02 -6.20
C LYS A 128 -48.49 -19.18 -5.23
N GLU A 129 -47.51 -20.12 -5.22
CA GLU A 129 -47.58 -21.35 -4.44
C GLU A 129 -46.64 -21.32 -3.21
N LYS A 130 -46.03 -20.17 -2.91
CA LYS A 130 -45.04 -20.02 -1.86
C LYS A 130 -45.43 -20.68 -0.56
N ASP A 131 -46.54 -20.26 0.02
CA ASP A 131 -46.99 -20.76 1.33
C ASP A 131 -47.35 -22.23 1.29
N ASN A 132 -47.99 -22.67 0.24
CA ASN A 132 -48.33 -24.09 0.07
C ASN A 132 -47.11 -25.00 -0.08
N ALA A 133 -46.11 -24.55 -0.84
CA ALA A 133 -44.86 -25.28 -1.03
C ALA A 133 -44.01 -25.35 0.27
N ILE A 134 -43.98 -24.23 1.01
CA ILE A 134 -43.23 -24.21 2.26
C ILE A 134 -43.96 -25.01 3.34
N GLU A 135 -45.21 -24.72 3.65
CA GLU A 135 -45.96 -25.35 4.72
C GLU A 135 -46.29 -26.81 4.44
N ASN A 136 -46.99 -27.06 3.30
CA ASN A 136 -47.58 -28.37 3.03
C ASN A 136 -46.63 -29.36 2.34
N GLN A 137 -45.46 -28.88 1.83
CA GLN A 137 -44.41 -29.76 1.28
C GLN A 137 -43.18 -29.74 2.18
N LEU A 138 -42.43 -28.65 2.24
CA LEU A 138 -41.11 -28.61 2.91
C LEU A 138 -41.23 -28.90 4.42
N PHE A 139 -42.03 -28.16 5.19
CA PHE A 139 -42.18 -28.43 6.63
C PHE A 139 -42.84 -29.77 6.92
N ALA A 140 -43.85 -30.18 6.13
CA ALA A 140 -44.50 -31.46 6.28
C ALA A 140 -43.57 -32.66 6.00
N ILE A 141 -42.69 -32.57 5.01
CA ILE A 141 -41.67 -33.59 4.70
C ILE A 141 -40.57 -33.54 5.76
N ALA A 142 -40.12 -32.36 6.19
CA ALA A 142 -39.08 -32.22 7.21
C ALA A 142 -39.46 -32.91 8.52
N LYS A 143 -40.72 -32.81 8.96
CA LYS A 143 -41.26 -33.53 10.14
C LYS A 143 -41.13 -35.06 9.99
N GLN A 144 -41.19 -35.63 8.79
CA GLN A 144 -41.03 -37.10 8.55
C GLN A 144 -39.56 -37.51 8.53
N GLU A 145 -38.65 -36.62 8.24
CA GLU A 145 -37.21 -36.91 8.26
C GLU A 145 -36.57 -36.80 9.66
N ILE A 146 -37.33 -36.36 10.68
CA ILE A 146 -36.86 -36.35 12.08
C ILE A 146 -36.79 -37.77 12.63
N LYS A 147 -35.60 -38.20 13.05
CA LYS A 147 -35.35 -39.49 13.71
C LYS A 147 -34.46 -39.28 14.95
N GLY A 148 -35.09 -39.16 16.11
CA GLY A 148 -34.40 -38.80 17.34
C GLY A 148 -33.80 -37.42 17.25
N ASN A 149 -32.49 -37.32 17.42
CA ASN A 149 -31.74 -36.02 17.30
C ASN A 149 -31.33 -35.69 15.86
N ILE A 150 -31.69 -36.55 14.86
CA ILE A 150 -31.35 -36.30 13.45
C ILE A 150 -32.54 -35.59 12.81
N LYS A 151 -32.28 -34.40 12.28
CA LYS A 151 -33.28 -33.58 11.56
C LYS A 151 -32.61 -32.84 10.42
N PRO A 152 -33.35 -32.45 9.37
CA PRO A 152 -32.83 -31.52 8.36
C PRO A 152 -32.37 -30.21 8.98
N LYS A 153 -31.40 -29.57 8.42
CA LYS A 153 -30.96 -28.22 8.85
C LYS A 153 -31.65 -27.10 8.06
N TYR A 154 -31.79 -27.28 6.77
CA TYR A 154 -32.37 -26.28 5.89
C TYR A 154 -33.53 -26.76 5.05
N LEU A 155 -34.55 -25.86 4.88
CA LEU A 155 -35.62 -26.02 3.91
C LEU A 155 -35.49 -24.94 2.86
N VAL A 156 -35.54 -25.31 1.58
CA VAL A 156 -35.26 -24.38 0.49
C VAL A 156 -36.38 -24.43 -0.54
N LEU A 157 -37.04 -23.29 -0.78
CA LEU A 157 -37.88 -23.07 -1.97
C LEU A 157 -37.06 -22.28 -2.98
N TYR A 158 -36.95 -22.80 -4.19
CA TYR A 158 -36.03 -22.26 -5.20
C TYR A 158 -36.70 -21.98 -6.53
N THR A 159 -36.27 -20.89 -7.16
CA THR A 159 -36.57 -20.58 -8.58
C THR A 159 -35.39 -19.78 -9.18
N ILE A 160 -35.47 -19.52 -10.46
CA ILE A 160 -34.55 -18.63 -11.18
C ILE A 160 -35.33 -17.59 -11.96
N ASP A 161 -34.76 -16.43 -12.15
CA ASP A 161 -35.29 -15.35 -12.97
C ASP A 161 -34.20 -14.88 -13.94
N ILE A 162 -34.54 -13.95 -14.84
CA ILE A 162 -33.56 -13.32 -15.72
C ILE A 162 -33.55 -11.83 -15.43
N GLU A 163 -32.36 -11.30 -15.16
CA GLU A 163 -32.13 -9.87 -15.07
C GLU A 163 -30.96 -9.51 -15.99
N ASN A 164 -31.14 -8.55 -16.88
CA ASN A 164 -30.12 -8.10 -17.85
C ASN A 164 -29.50 -9.21 -18.71
N GLY A 165 -30.23 -10.30 -18.98
CA GLY A 165 -29.74 -11.45 -19.76
C GLY A 165 -28.92 -12.47 -18.98
N GLU A 166 -28.82 -12.33 -17.67
CA GLU A 166 -28.14 -13.26 -16.76
C GLU A 166 -29.15 -13.96 -15.86
N ILE A 167 -28.80 -15.17 -15.36
CA ILE A 167 -29.62 -15.91 -14.40
C ILE A 167 -29.50 -15.23 -13.03
N LEU A 168 -30.66 -14.87 -12.47
CA LEU A 168 -30.81 -14.44 -11.10
C LEU A 168 -31.42 -15.58 -10.27
N ASP A 169 -30.64 -16.11 -9.33
CA ASP A 169 -31.14 -17.11 -8.38
C ASP A 169 -32.07 -16.46 -7.36
N ARG A 170 -33.23 -17.05 -7.15
CA ARG A 170 -34.16 -16.70 -6.06
C ARG A 170 -34.39 -17.89 -5.18
N ALA A 171 -34.06 -17.77 -3.91
CA ALA A 171 -34.29 -18.82 -2.93
C ALA A 171 -34.88 -18.25 -1.64
N ILE A 172 -35.77 -19.00 -1.03
CA ILE A 172 -36.14 -18.84 0.38
C ILE A 172 -35.49 -20.00 1.12
N VAL A 173 -34.50 -19.70 1.93
CA VAL A 173 -33.71 -20.69 2.67
C VAL A 173 -33.98 -20.53 4.15
N ILE A 174 -34.69 -21.52 4.71
CA ILE A 174 -35.17 -21.52 6.09
C ILE A 174 -34.27 -22.39 6.95
N ASP A 175 -33.77 -21.87 8.06
CA ASP A 175 -33.07 -22.68 9.06
C ASP A 175 -34.12 -23.44 9.90
N PHE A 176 -34.27 -24.75 9.63
CA PHE A 176 -35.24 -25.62 10.30
C PHE A 176 -34.85 -25.92 11.76
N GLU A 177 -33.58 -25.75 12.11
CA GLU A 177 -33.20 -25.89 13.52
C GLU A 177 -33.68 -24.72 14.36
N GLN A 178 -33.67 -23.54 13.79
CA GLN A 178 -34.12 -22.30 14.41
C GLN A 178 -35.65 -22.15 14.36
N PHE A 179 -36.27 -22.55 13.25
CA PHE A 179 -37.72 -22.43 13.03
C PHE A 179 -38.31 -23.83 12.74
N PRO A 180 -38.60 -24.62 13.76
CA PRO A 180 -39.05 -26.02 13.61
C PRO A 180 -40.49 -26.16 13.11
N THR A 181 -41.29 -25.08 13.12
CA THR A 181 -42.65 -25.06 12.57
C THR A 181 -42.83 -23.92 11.55
N TYR A 182 -43.83 -24.05 10.69
CA TYR A 182 -44.20 -23.01 9.76
C TYR A 182 -44.68 -21.75 10.48
N GLU A 183 -45.42 -21.93 11.57
CA GLU A 183 -45.92 -20.86 12.41
C GLU A 183 -44.80 -20.06 13.03
N ASP A 184 -43.76 -20.71 13.62
CA ASP A 184 -42.60 -20.05 14.20
C ASP A 184 -41.87 -19.21 13.16
N TRP A 185 -41.72 -19.74 11.94
CA TRP A 185 -41.09 -19.03 10.84
C TRP A 185 -41.90 -17.81 10.36
N LYS A 186 -43.26 -17.95 10.29
CA LYS A 186 -44.16 -16.84 9.92
C LYS A 186 -44.18 -15.74 10.99
N GLU A 187 -44.25 -16.10 12.27
CA GLU A 187 -44.26 -15.14 13.39
C GLU A 187 -42.93 -14.40 13.48
N ALA A 188 -41.81 -15.03 13.13
CA ALA A 188 -40.50 -14.40 13.04
C ALA A 188 -40.37 -13.40 11.89
N GLY A 189 -41.37 -13.30 10.98
CA GLY A 189 -41.32 -12.41 9.82
C GLY A 189 -40.68 -13.00 8.58
N GLU A 190 -40.74 -14.33 8.45
CA GLU A 190 -40.28 -15.09 7.29
C GLU A 190 -38.78 -14.93 6.98
N PRO A 191 -37.87 -15.09 7.98
CA PRO A 191 -36.45 -14.94 7.77
C PRO A 191 -35.88 -16.00 6.79
N SER A 192 -34.98 -15.54 5.91
CA SER A 192 -34.32 -16.37 4.92
C SER A 192 -32.84 -16.08 4.87
N LEU A 193 -32.03 -17.09 4.61
CA LEU A 193 -30.66 -16.87 4.20
C LEU A 193 -30.66 -16.26 2.79
N ASP A 194 -29.61 -15.45 2.48
CA ASP A 194 -29.50 -14.81 1.15
C ASP A 194 -29.17 -15.82 0.05
N GLU A 195 -28.50 -16.90 0.39
CA GLU A 195 -28.02 -17.92 -0.55
C GLU A 195 -28.22 -19.32 -0.01
N ILE A 196 -28.29 -20.31 -0.93
CA ILE A 196 -28.26 -21.71 -0.57
C ILE A 196 -26.91 -22.05 0.06
N PRO A 197 -26.88 -22.74 1.23
CA PRO A 197 -25.65 -23.14 1.88
C PRO A 197 -24.73 -23.95 0.95
N ALA A 198 -23.45 -23.68 0.99
CA ALA A 198 -22.43 -24.42 0.27
C ALA A 198 -21.67 -25.37 1.22
N ASP A 199 -21.08 -26.43 0.70
CA ASP A 199 -20.18 -27.35 1.41
C ASP A 199 -20.65 -27.78 2.82
N TYR A 200 -21.83 -28.43 2.86
CA TYR A 200 -22.45 -28.95 4.09
C TYR A 200 -22.82 -27.93 5.18
N GLY A 201 -23.22 -26.76 4.76
CA GLY A 201 -23.82 -25.80 5.70
C GLY A 201 -22.94 -24.68 6.09
N ILE A 202 -21.92 -24.47 5.33
CA ILE A 202 -21.19 -23.23 5.40
C ILE A 202 -22.02 -22.17 4.66
N ALA A 203 -23.02 -21.62 5.35
CA ALA A 203 -23.85 -20.54 4.84
C ALA A 203 -23.21 -19.21 5.18
N LYS A 204 -23.28 -18.27 4.25
CA LYS A 204 -22.91 -16.87 4.54
C LYS A 204 -23.95 -16.23 5.48
N LYS A 205 -23.70 -15.01 5.91
CA LYS A 205 -24.52 -14.27 6.87
C LYS A 205 -26.01 -14.20 6.50
N TYR A 206 -26.90 -14.17 7.48
CA TYR A 206 -28.32 -13.98 7.27
C TYR A 206 -28.66 -12.61 6.70
N THR A 207 -29.69 -12.57 5.82
CA THR A 207 -30.49 -11.40 5.53
C THR A 207 -31.93 -11.69 5.94
N TYR A 208 -32.53 -10.86 6.73
CA TYR A 208 -33.85 -11.08 7.30
C TYR A 208 -34.89 -10.11 6.73
N ALA A 209 -36.08 -10.63 6.45
CA ALA A 209 -37.21 -9.81 6.04
C ALA A 209 -37.73 -8.90 7.16
N ASN A 210 -37.55 -9.29 8.42
CA ASN A 210 -38.00 -8.53 9.58
C ASN A 210 -36.91 -8.49 10.67
N ILE A 211 -35.94 -7.61 10.46
CA ILE A 211 -34.79 -7.37 11.36
C ILE A 211 -35.19 -6.93 12.75
N GLU A 212 -36.32 -6.21 12.90
CA GLU A 212 -36.77 -5.63 14.18
C GLU A 212 -37.01 -6.65 15.29
N LYS A 213 -37.26 -7.90 14.92
CA LYS A 213 -37.48 -9.00 15.86
C LYS A 213 -36.23 -9.76 16.27
N LEU A 214 -35.06 -9.39 15.73
CA LEU A 214 -33.83 -10.16 15.88
C LEU A 214 -32.91 -9.53 16.91
N ASP A 215 -32.21 -10.36 17.68
CA ASP A 215 -31.21 -9.94 18.67
C ASP A 215 -29.85 -9.67 18.01
N PRO A 216 -29.33 -8.43 18.05
CA PRO A 216 -28.08 -8.10 17.41
C PRO A 216 -26.88 -8.78 18.02
N VAL A 217 -26.89 -8.93 19.34
CA VAL A 217 -25.77 -9.46 20.10
C VAL A 217 -25.57 -10.95 19.83
N ARG A 218 -26.64 -11.65 19.51
CA ARG A 218 -26.61 -13.07 19.20
C ARG A 218 -26.33 -13.38 17.71
N GLY A 219 -25.94 -12.38 16.93
CA GLY A 219 -25.61 -12.54 15.51
C GLY A 219 -26.81 -12.75 14.59
N LEU A 220 -28.03 -12.57 15.08
CA LEU A 220 -29.28 -12.71 14.31
C LEU A 220 -29.64 -11.48 13.53
N LYS A 221 -28.96 -10.38 13.71
CA LYS A 221 -29.08 -9.17 12.90
C LYS A 221 -27.73 -8.68 12.38
N PRO A 222 -27.71 -7.85 11.34
CA PRO A 222 -26.46 -7.38 10.75
C PRO A 222 -25.69 -6.49 11.73
N LEU A 223 -24.36 -6.49 11.57
CA LEU A 223 -23.49 -5.56 12.27
C LEU A 223 -23.75 -4.13 11.79
N ARG A 224 -23.60 -3.17 12.67
CA ARG A 224 -23.70 -1.74 12.34
C ARG A 224 -22.54 -1.32 11.44
N ASN A 225 -22.86 -0.59 10.38
CA ASN A 225 -21.89 -0.06 9.42
C ASN A 225 -21.86 1.49 9.35
N ASP A 226 -22.48 2.15 10.32
CA ASP A 226 -22.72 3.60 10.35
C ASP A 226 -21.72 4.38 11.23
N TYR A 227 -20.68 3.72 11.74
CA TYR A 227 -19.66 4.35 12.59
C TYR A 227 -18.84 5.38 11.79
N THR A 228 -18.89 6.63 12.25
CA THR A 228 -18.11 7.74 11.69
C THR A 228 -16.72 7.81 12.30
N LEU A 229 -15.81 8.61 11.70
CA LEU A 229 -14.51 8.91 12.31
C LEU A 229 -14.63 9.40 13.75
N THR A 230 -15.63 10.27 14.02
CA THR A 230 -15.89 10.79 15.38
C THR A 230 -16.31 9.67 16.33
N ASP A 231 -17.05 8.68 15.87
CA ASP A 231 -17.48 7.55 16.71
C ASP A 231 -16.30 6.62 17.00
N PHE A 232 -15.43 6.38 16.01
CA PHE A 232 -14.17 5.65 16.24
C PHE A 232 -13.22 6.40 17.19
N GLU A 233 -13.18 7.73 17.14
CA GLU A 233 -12.42 8.54 18.10
C GLU A 233 -12.98 8.43 19.53
N LYS A 234 -14.30 8.48 19.70
CA LYS A 234 -14.94 8.24 21.00
C LYS A 234 -14.64 6.84 21.53
N LEU A 235 -14.77 5.84 20.64
CA LEU A 235 -14.45 4.44 20.96
C LEU A 235 -12.99 4.31 21.40
N ARG A 236 -12.06 4.94 20.69
CA ARG A 236 -10.64 4.97 21.05
C ARG A 236 -10.41 5.55 22.44
N VAL A 237 -11.02 6.70 22.72
CA VAL A 237 -10.90 7.34 24.06
C VAL A 237 -11.45 6.45 25.15
N ASP A 238 -12.60 5.80 24.92
CA ASP A 238 -13.23 4.90 25.86
C ASP A 238 -12.37 3.65 26.14
N LEU A 239 -11.88 3.02 25.09
CA LEU A 239 -10.92 1.90 25.17
C LEU A 239 -9.64 2.34 25.89
N HIS A 240 -9.06 3.48 25.51
CA HIS A 240 -7.88 4.02 26.15
C HIS A 240 -8.10 4.18 27.66
N ASN A 241 -9.12 4.90 28.07
CA ASN A 241 -9.37 5.20 29.47
C ASN A 241 -9.54 3.94 30.32
N LYS A 242 -10.16 2.90 29.77
CA LYS A 242 -10.41 1.64 30.50
C LYS A 242 -9.21 0.71 30.52
N LEU A 243 -8.53 0.56 29.39
CA LEU A 243 -7.43 -0.39 29.25
C LEU A 243 -6.15 0.08 29.95
N TRP A 244 -5.94 1.39 30.01
CA TRP A 244 -4.78 2.02 30.69
C TRP A 244 -5.07 2.51 32.12
N ALA A 245 -6.30 2.35 32.61
CA ALA A 245 -6.64 2.67 33.99
C ALA A 245 -5.91 1.70 34.95
N GLY A 246 -4.86 2.19 35.62
CA GLY A 246 -4.08 1.39 36.57
C GLY A 246 -2.56 1.60 36.53
N GLY A 247 -2.04 2.25 35.48
CA GLY A 247 -0.67 2.80 35.47
C GLY A 247 0.49 1.83 35.30
N GLU A 248 0.28 0.51 35.33
CA GLU A 248 1.35 -0.50 35.28
C GLU A 248 1.51 -1.19 33.91
N ALA A 249 0.53 -1.06 33.01
CA ALA A 249 0.62 -1.72 31.71
C ALA A 249 1.38 -0.88 30.69
N ASP A 250 2.38 -1.47 30.04
CA ASP A 250 3.07 -0.87 28.91
C ASP A 250 2.06 -0.60 27.77
N TYR A 251 2.06 0.62 27.28
CA TYR A 251 1.24 1.03 26.13
C TYR A 251 1.39 0.09 24.92
N ASN A 252 2.61 -0.37 24.69
CA ASN A 252 2.98 -1.27 23.62
C ASN A 252 2.28 -2.63 23.73
N ASP A 253 2.19 -3.16 24.93
CA ASP A 253 1.58 -4.47 25.17
C ASP A 253 0.05 -4.38 24.96
N ILE A 254 -0.59 -3.32 25.46
CA ILE A 254 -2.04 -3.12 25.25
C ILE A 254 -2.35 -2.96 23.76
N PHE A 255 -1.57 -2.16 23.04
CA PHE A 255 -1.76 -1.98 21.61
C PHE A 255 -1.59 -3.28 20.83
N TYR A 256 -0.57 -4.08 21.16
CA TYR A 256 -0.32 -5.36 20.52
C TYR A 256 -1.48 -6.34 20.72
N HIS A 257 -2.06 -6.39 21.92
CA HIS A 257 -3.24 -7.20 22.17
C HIS A 257 -4.48 -6.69 21.42
N LEU A 258 -4.67 -5.37 21.34
CA LEU A 258 -5.76 -4.81 20.53
C LEU A 258 -5.65 -5.20 19.04
N ILE A 259 -4.45 -5.16 18.44
CA ILE A 259 -4.24 -5.62 17.07
C ILE A 259 -4.62 -7.09 16.91
N LYS A 260 -4.18 -7.96 17.83
CA LYS A 260 -4.53 -9.39 17.83
C LYS A 260 -6.04 -9.61 17.94
N ILE A 261 -6.71 -8.88 18.84
CA ILE A 261 -8.16 -8.92 19.02
C ILE A 261 -8.89 -8.46 17.74
N MET A 262 -8.41 -7.39 17.10
CA MET A 262 -8.98 -6.91 15.84
C MET A 262 -8.76 -7.89 14.68
N LEU A 263 -7.64 -8.62 14.66
CA LEU A 263 -7.44 -9.71 13.70
C LEU A 263 -8.53 -10.77 13.82
N VAL A 264 -8.87 -11.18 15.05
CA VAL A 264 -9.96 -12.14 15.29
C VAL A 264 -11.28 -11.61 14.78
N LYS A 265 -11.60 -10.35 15.09
CA LYS A 265 -12.84 -9.73 14.65
C LYS A 265 -12.95 -9.64 13.12
N ILE A 266 -11.88 -9.16 12.46
CA ILE A 266 -11.83 -9.07 11.01
C ILE A 266 -11.97 -10.43 10.35
N TYR A 267 -11.24 -11.42 10.86
CA TYR A 267 -11.36 -12.80 10.40
C TYR A 267 -12.79 -13.33 10.54
N ASP A 268 -13.40 -13.11 11.69
CA ASP A 268 -14.77 -13.55 11.97
C ASP A 268 -15.80 -12.89 11.04
N GLU A 269 -15.64 -11.58 10.77
CA GLU A 269 -16.54 -10.87 9.83
C GLU A 269 -16.39 -11.36 8.38
N LEU A 270 -15.16 -11.61 7.92
CA LEU A 270 -14.90 -12.00 6.53
C LEU A 270 -15.26 -13.45 6.25
N PHE A 271 -15.00 -14.36 7.19
CA PHE A 271 -15.05 -15.78 6.95
C PHE A 271 -16.17 -16.53 7.69
N THR A 272 -16.94 -15.86 8.54
CA THR A 272 -18.15 -16.48 9.11
C THR A 272 -19.18 -16.68 8.00
N PRO A 273 -19.67 -17.92 7.80
CA PRO A 273 -20.64 -18.22 6.77
C PRO A 273 -21.97 -17.48 7.01
N LYS A 274 -22.72 -17.21 5.93
CA LYS A 274 -24.10 -16.71 6.04
C LYS A 274 -24.94 -17.70 6.83
N GLY A 275 -25.71 -17.19 7.79
CA GLY A 275 -26.55 -18.02 8.65
C GLY A 275 -25.83 -18.57 9.88
N GLU A 276 -24.54 -18.33 10.02
CA GLU A 276 -23.79 -18.67 11.22
C GLU A 276 -23.64 -17.45 12.14
N ILE A 277 -23.57 -17.72 13.44
CA ILE A 277 -23.40 -16.70 14.47
C ILE A 277 -21.92 -16.28 14.50
N TYR A 278 -21.67 -14.97 14.59
CA TYR A 278 -20.32 -14.46 14.79
C TYR A 278 -19.69 -14.97 16.08
N SER A 279 -18.47 -15.43 16.04
CA SER A 279 -17.71 -15.82 17.21
C SER A 279 -17.25 -14.61 18.03
N PHE A 280 -17.05 -13.46 17.41
CA PHE A 280 -16.62 -12.24 18.09
C PHE A 280 -17.79 -11.49 18.71
N GLN A 281 -18.36 -12.08 19.75
CA GLN A 281 -19.41 -11.51 20.57
C GLN A 281 -19.44 -12.21 21.92
N ILE A 282 -20.14 -11.62 22.90
CA ILE A 282 -20.39 -12.23 24.20
C ILE A 282 -21.61 -13.14 24.06
N PHE A 283 -21.48 -14.41 24.41
CA PHE A 283 -22.59 -15.33 24.43
C PHE A 283 -23.34 -15.29 25.76
N TYR A 284 -24.65 -15.46 25.71
CA TYR A 284 -25.53 -15.50 26.85
C TYR A 284 -26.14 -16.89 26.99
N LYS A 285 -26.11 -17.39 28.22
CA LYS A 285 -26.81 -18.62 28.62
C LYS A 285 -27.69 -18.28 29.80
N ASP A 286 -29.01 -18.55 29.67
CA ASP A 286 -29.99 -18.23 30.70
C ASP A 286 -29.87 -16.78 31.21
N ASP A 287 -29.78 -15.82 30.27
CA ASP A 287 -29.59 -14.39 30.47
C ASP A 287 -28.32 -13.97 31.23
N LYS A 288 -27.39 -14.89 31.42
CA LYS A 288 -26.08 -14.60 32.02
C LYS A 288 -25.00 -14.60 30.94
N PRO A 289 -24.15 -13.60 30.92
CA PRO A 289 -23.02 -13.60 29.97
C PRO A 289 -22.03 -14.73 30.30
N GLU A 290 -21.38 -15.27 29.28
CA GLU A 290 -20.22 -16.16 29.44
C GLU A 290 -19.11 -15.47 30.26
N THR A 291 -18.31 -16.27 30.96
CA THR A 291 -17.19 -15.73 31.72
C THR A 291 -16.08 -15.18 30.80
N PRO A 292 -15.28 -14.19 31.24
CA PRO A 292 -14.14 -13.71 30.48
C PRO A 292 -13.14 -14.81 30.06
N ALA A 293 -13.02 -15.86 30.85
CA ALA A 293 -12.15 -17.00 30.55
C ALA A 293 -12.71 -17.89 29.41
N GLU A 294 -14.03 -18.14 29.42
CA GLU A 294 -14.68 -18.89 28.34
C GLU A 294 -14.60 -18.12 27.01
N LEU A 295 -14.86 -16.81 27.03
CA LEU A 295 -14.69 -15.94 25.89
C LEU A 295 -13.25 -16.01 25.35
N ALA A 296 -12.25 -15.86 26.22
CA ALA A 296 -10.84 -15.87 25.86
C ALA A 296 -10.44 -17.18 25.17
N LYS A 297 -10.86 -18.32 25.71
CA LYS A 297 -10.59 -19.64 25.14
C LYS A 297 -11.19 -19.79 23.74
N ARG A 298 -12.44 -19.38 23.55
CA ARG A 298 -13.13 -19.45 22.26
C ARG A 298 -12.50 -18.55 21.21
N LEU A 299 -12.12 -17.34 21.58
CA LEU A 299 -11.45 -16.42 20.66
C LEU A 299 -9.98 -16.80 20.38
N GLU A 300 -9.30 -17.46 21.32
CA GLU A 300 -7.96 -18.03 21.09
C GLU A 300 -7.97 -19.06 19.95
N ASP A 301 -8.98 -19.95 19.91
CA ASP A 301 -9.10 -20.94 18.85
C ASP A 301 -9.35 -20.27 17.48
N LYS A 302 -10.20 -19.26 17.43
CA LYS A 302 -10.45 -18.47 16.23
C LYS A 302 -9.18 -17.69 15.80
N TYR A 303 -8.42 -17.16 16.76
CA TYR A 303 -7.16 -16.45 16.50
C TYR A 303 -6.11 -17.34 15.86
N LYS A 304 -5.95 -18.58 16.31
CA LYS A 304 -5.02 -19.55 15.71
C LYS A 304 -5.34 -19.81 14.26
N ILE A 305 -6.62 -19.96 13.93
CA ILE A 305 -7.08 -20.12 12.57
C ILE A 305 -6.77 -18.86 11.74
N ALA A 306 -7.04 -17.68 12.28
CA ALA A 306 -6.74 -16.42 11.61
C ALA A 306 -5.24 -16.23 11.34
N LEU A 307 -4.36 -16.60 12.28
CA LEU A 307 -2.91 -16.58 12.08
C LEU A 307 -2.46 -17.48 10.93
N LYS A 308 -3.06 -18.66 10.85
CA LYS A 308 -2.75 -19.62 9.78
C LYS A 308 -3.25 -19.14 8.43
N ASP A 309 -4.51 -18.75 8.34
CA ASP A 309 -5.18 -18.46 7.08
C ASP A 309 -4.80 -17.07 6.52
N LEU A 310 -4.67 -16.08 7.37
CA LEU A 310 -4.36 -14.70 6.94
C LEU A 310 -2.86 -14.37 6.97
N LEU A 311 -2.10 -14.91 7.92
CA LEU A 311 -0.69 -14.55 8.08
C LEU A 311 0.26 -15.67 7.63
N ASN A 312 -0.27 -16.82 7.20
CA ASN A 312 0.51 -17.99 6.79
C ASN A 312 1.54 -18.44 7.85
N TYR A 313 1.22 -18.29 9.13
CA TYR A 313 2.08 -18.75 10.20
C TYR A 313 2.01 -20.26 10.33
N ASP A 314 3.16 -20.89 10.59
CA ASP A 314 3.22 -22.32 10.90
C ASP A 314 2.77 -22.63 12.33
N GLU A 315 2.54 -23.89 12.62
CA GLU A 315 2.02 -24.32 13.93
C GLU A 315 3.01 -24.04 15.09
N GLU A 316 4.31 -24.00 14.81
CA GLU A 316 5.31 -23.69 15.84
C GLU A 316 5.22 -22.21 16.23
N LYS A 317 5.20 -21.33 15.25
CA LYS A 317 5.07 -19.89 15.46
C LYS A 317 3.72 -19.53 16.09
N ILE A 318 2.63 -20.20 15.71
CA ILE A 318 1.30 -19.99 16.30
C ILE A 318 1.28 -20.32 17.80
N LYS A 319 1.99 -21.35 18.23
CA LYS A 319 2.07 -21.72 19.66
C LYS A 319 2.80 -20.68 20.51
N GLU A 320 3.72 -19.94 19.93
CA GLU A 320 4.52 -18.92 20.60
C GLU A 320 3.78 -17.59 20.80
N ILE A 321 2.69 -17.37 20.05
CA ILE A 321 2.00 -16.08 20.02
C ILE A 321 0.55 -16.26 20.50
N PRO A 322 0.27 -16.31 21.81
CA PRO A 322 -1.09 -16.39 22.32
C PRO A 322 -1.88 -15.10 22.04
N LEU A 323 -3.20 -15.19 21.90
CA LEU A 323 -4.09 -14.02 21.78
C LEU A 323 -3.89 -13.09 22.99
N ILE A 324 -3.88 -13.64 24.19
CA ILE A 324 -3.78 -12.90 25.45
C ILE A 324 -2.61 -13.43 26.30
N GLU A 325 -1.71 -12.55 26.67
CA GLU A 325 -0.66 -12.73 27.67
C GLU A 325 -1.19 -12.15 28.98
N ARG A 326 -1.64 -13.03 29.91
CA ARG A 326 -2.42 -12.64 31.11
C ARG A 326 -1.72 -11.67 32.06
N ASP A 327 -0.40 -11.69 32.11
CA ASP A 327 0.44 -10.76 32.88
C ASP A 327 0.44 -9.33 32.32
N LYS A 328 0.12 -9.18 31.03
CA LYS A 328 0.10 -7.90 30.33
C LYS A 328 -1.31 -7.41 29.98
N PHE A 329 -2.22 -8.35 29.69
CA PHE A 329 -3.58 -8.04 29.27
C PHE A 329 -4.57 -9.07 29.85
N THR A 330 -5.45 -8.64 30.74
CA THR A 330 -6.37 -9.55 31.43
C THR A 330 -7.56 -9.98 30.58
N TYR A 331 -8.22 -11.08 30.94
CA TYR A 331 -9.43 -11.55 30.27
C TYR A 331 -10.61 -10.59 30.41
N GLU A 332 -10.66 -9.82 31.51
CA GLU A 332 -11.65 -8.76 31.74
C GLU A 332 -11.46 -7.60 30.76
N LYS A 333 -10.20 -7.27 30.44
CA LYS A 333 -9.90 -6.28 29.39
C LYS A 333 -10.35 -6.79 28.02
N LEU A 334 -10.08 -8.06 27.69
CA LEU A 334 -10.57 -8.69 26.47
C LEU A 334 -12.09 -8.64 26.38
N PHE A 335 -12.78 -9.03 27.47
CA PHE A 335 -14.24 -9.01 27.55
C PHE A 335 -14.80 -7.61 27.26
N TYR A 336 -14.20 -6.59 27.87
CA TYR A 336 -14.57 -5.19 27.64
C TYR A 336 -14.38 -4.76 26.17
N VAL A 337 -13.25 -5.13 25.55
CA VAL A 337 -13.00 -4.81 24.14
C VAL A 337 -14.05 -5.48 23.25
N VAL A 338 -14.38 -6.74 23.50
CA VAL A 338 -15.39 -7.46 22.73
C VAL A 338 -16.76 -6.83 22.92
N GLU A 339 -17.14 -6.49 24.15
CA GLU A 339 -18.41 -5.79 24.45
C GLU A 339 -18.56 -4.49 23.63
N LYS A 340 -17.48 -3.72 23.47
CA LYS A 340 -17.48 -2.46 22.72
C LYS A 340 -17.49 -2.64 21.20
N LEU A 341 -16.91 -3.71 20.69
CA LEU A 341 -16.73 -3.92 19.25
C LEU A 341 -17.75 -4.91 18.65
N GLN A 342 -18.44 -5.72 19.45
CA GLN A 342 -19.25 -6.84 18.96
C GLN A 342 -20.37 -6.43 17.98
N GLU A 343 -20.95 -5.24 18.12
CA GLU A 343 -22.05 -4.76 17.27
C GLU A 343 -21.58 -4.00 16.04
N ILE A 344 -20.28 -3.66 15.92
CA ILE A 344 -19.75 -2.79 14.87
C ILE A 344 -19.16 -3.65 13.76
N SER A 345 -19.43 -3.34 12.50
CA SER A 345 -18.71 -3.90 11.37
C SER A 345 -17.45 -3.08 11.10
N LEU A 346 -16.30 -3.76 11.06
CA LEU A 346 -15.03 -3.17 10.62
C LEU A 346 -14.85 -3.32 9.09
N THR A 347 -15.32 -4.45 8.53
CA THR A 347 -15.09 -4.79 7.12
C THR A 347 -16.11 -4.17 6.16
N GLU A 348 -17.35 -3.94 6.64
CA GLU A 348 -18.45 -3.39 5.84
C GLU A 348 -18.80 -1.96 6.23
N ASN A 349 -18.04 -1.34 7.14
CA ASN A 349 -18.27 0.03 7.54
C ASN A 349 -18.11 0.97 6.32
N VAL A 350 -19.13 1.82 6.10
CA VAL A 350 -19.19 2.71 4.92
C VAL A 350 -18.00 3.66 4.87
N TYR A 351 -17.55 4.14 6.03
CA TYR A 351 -16.40 5.05 6.12
C TYR A 351 -15.04 4.34 5.99
N SER A 352 -14.92 3.07 6.42
CA SER A 352 -13.65 2.34 6.35
C SER A 352 -13.26 1.95 4.91
N LYS A 353 -14.23 1.86 4.00
CA LYS A 353 -13.95 1.57 2.58
C LYS A 353 -13.45 2.80 1.80
N GLU A 354 -13.86 3.98 2.19
CA GLU A 354 -13.52 5.25 1.52
C GLU A 354 -12.32 5.96 2.17
N GLU A 355 -12.21 5.85 3.51
CA GLU A 355 -11.15 6.44 4.30
C GLU A 355 -10.36 5.33 5.01
N ASP A 356 -9.08 5.53 5.24
CA ASP A 356 -8.25 4.62 6.05
C ASP A 356 -8.56 4.79 7.54
N VAL A 357 -9.81 4.49 7.92
CA VAL A 357 -10.31 4.67 9.29
C VAL A 357 -9.55 3.80 10.27
N LEU A 358 -9.19 2.58 9.88
CA LEU A 358 -8.42 1.69 10.74
C LEU A 358 -6.96 2.09 10.84
N GLY A 359 -6.34 2.55 9.76
CA GLY A 359 -5.03 3.16 9.82
C GLY A 359 -5.02 4.36 10.75
N LEU A 360 -6.03 5.24 10.64
CA LEU A 360 -6.21 6.37 11.55
C LEU A 360 -6.51 5.94 13.00
N PHE A 361 -7.31 4.90 13.19
CA PHE A 361 -7.58 4.35 14.53
C PHE A 361 -6.30 3.78 15.16
N PHE A 362 -5.52 3.00 14.41
CA PHE A 362 -4.23 2.49 14.86
C PHE A 362 -3.22 3.61 15.08
N GLU A 363 -3.15 4.56 14.16
CA GLU A 363 -2.32 5.75 14.28
C GLU A 363 -2.62 6.52 15.57
N ASN A 364 -3.89 6.77 15.85
CA ASN A 364 -4.33 7.52 17.02
C ASN A 364 -4.08 6.79 18.35
N ILE A 365 -4.16 5.47 18.37
CA ILE A 365 -3.77 4.68 19.55
C ILE A 365 -2.25 4.77 19.78
N LEU A 366 -1.47 4.70 18.70
CA LEU A 366 -0.01 4.76 18.76
C LEU A 366 0.55 6.15 19.07
N GLN A 367 -0.22 7.23 18.83
CA GLN A 367 0.24 8.62 18.99
C GLN A 367 0.91 8.92 20.31
N ASN A 368 0.47 8.34 21.41
CA ASN A 368 1.00 8.62 22.73
C ASN A 368 2.37 8.00 22.99
N GLU A 369 2.69 6.89 22.29
CA GLU A 369 3.98 6.21 22.41
C GLU A 369 5.04 6.79 21.51
N PHE A 370 4.68 7.14 20.28
CA PHE A 370 5.62 7.68 19.30
C PHE A 370 6.14 9.07 19.68
N LYS A 371 5.47 9.77 20.61
CA LYS A 371 6.04 10.98 21.23
C LYS A 371 7.33 10.70 22.01
N GLN A 372 7.56 9.46 22.44
CA GLN A 372 8.78 9.05 23.18
C GLN A 372 9.83 8.42 22.27
N ASN A 373 9.42 7.74 21.18
CA ASN A 373 10.33 7.14 20.21
C ASN A 373 10.55 8.11 19.04
N LYS A 374 11.70 8.78 19.02
CA LYS A 374 12.09 9.74 17.99
C LYS A 374 12.10 9.09 16.60
N GLY A 375 11.31 9.64 15.67
CA GLY A 375 11.54 9.45 14.23
C GLY A 375 10.49 8.68 13.42
N GLN A 376 9.41 8.17 14.01
CA GLN A 376 8.33 7.52 13.23
C GLN A 376 7.10 8.43 13.14
N TYR A 377 6.66 8.76 11.93
CA TYR A 377 5.56 9.69 11.68
C TYR A 377 4.64 9.14 10.60
N PHE A 378 3.31 9.26 10.83
CA PHE A 378 2.31 8.83 9.86
C PHE A 378 2.03 9.94 8.84
N THR A 379 2.08 9.59 7.58
CA THR A 379 1.85 10.51 6.47
C THR A 379 0.35 10.62 6.19
N HIS A 380 -0.17 11.84 6.17
CA HIS A 380 -1.58 12.07 5.86
C HIS A 380 -1.92 11.68 4.42
N LYS A 381 -3.13 11.13 4.21
CA LYS A 381 -3.61 10.65 2.90
C LYS A 381 -3.51 11.69 1.78
N ASN A 382 -3.64 13.00 2.07
CA ASN A 382 -3.51 14.03 1.06
C ASN A 382 -2.09 14.09 0.48
N VAL A 383 -1.07 13.97 1.33
CA VAL A 383 0.34 13.92 0.89
C VAL A 383 0.61 12.65 0.09
N VAL A 384 0.06 11.51 0.55
CA VAL A 384 0.19 10.21 -0.12
C VAL A 384 -0.45 10.25 -1.51
N ARG A 385 -1.71 10.70 -1.60
CA ARG A 385 -2.44 10.83 -2.87
C ARG A 385 -1.75 11.77 -3.84
N PHE A 386 -1.29 12.91 -3.34
CA PHE A 386 -0.50 13.84 -4.15
C PHE A 386 0.73 13.14 -4.75
N LEU A 387 1.52 12.43 -3.95
CA LEU A 387 2.71 11.71 -4.45
C LEU A 387 2.34 10.66 -5.51
N ILE A 388 1.28 9.88 -5.30
CA ILE A 388 0.84 8.86 -6.27
C ILE A 388 0.50 9.48 -7.62
N TYR A 389 -0.24 10.59 -7.63
CA TYR A 389 -0.57 11.29 -8.87
C TYR A 389 0.62 12.08 -9.45
N ALA A 390 1.51 12.62 -8.62
CA ALA A 390 2.73 13.29 -9.08
C ALA A 390 3.73 12.30 -9.71
N LEU A 391 3.74 11.05 -9.22
CA LEU A 391 4.48 9.93 -9.81
C LEU A 391 3.80 9.37 -11.09
N GLU A 392 2.61 9.85 -11.44
CA GLU A 392 1.82 9.37 -12.58
C GLU A 392 1.62 7.85 -12.58
N LEU A 393 1.30 7.26 -11.41
CA LEU A 393 1.10 5.82 -11.31
C LEU A 393 -0.13 5.35 -12.11
N ASP A 394 -1.10 6.22 -12.31
CA ASP A 394 -2.23 6.06 -13.22
C ASP A 394 -1.77 5.77 -14.67
N LYS A 395 -0.91 6.65 -15.22
CA LYS A 395 -0.36 6.48 -16.57
C LYS A 395 0.62 5.32 -16.64
N LEU A 396 1.46 5.14 -15.61
CA LEU A 396 2.44 4.06 -15.56
C LEU A 396 1.75 2.69 -15.57
N ALA A 397 0.65 2.52 -14.84
CA ALA A 397 -0.11 1.27 -14.83
C ALA A 397 -0.69 0.96 -16.22
N ILE A 398 -1.31 1.94 -16.88
CA ILE A 398 -1.82 1.78 -18.25
C ILE A 398 -0.69 1.44 -19.23
N TYR A 399 0.47 2.10 -19.11
CA TYR A 399 1.64 1.81 -19.94
C TYR A 399 2.12 0.37 -19.76
N LYS A 400 2.25 -0.11 -18.51
CA LYS A 400 2.72 -1.47 -18.20
C LYS A 400 1.72 -2.55 -18.63
N LEU A 401 0.43 -2.30 -18.49
CA LEU A 401 -0.62 -3.21 -18.93
C LEU A 401 -0.72 -3.33 -20.46
N ASN A 402 -0.26 -2.31 -21.19
CA ASN A 402 -0.21 -2.31 -22.66
C ASN A 402 1.07 -2.93 -23.26
N GLN A 403 1.98 -3.46 -22.42
CA GLN A 403 3.19 -4.13 -22.91
C GLN A 403 2.89 -5.53 -23.47
N THR A 404 3.85 -6.10 -24.17
CA THR A 404 3.74 -7.48 -24.71
C THR A 404 3.42 -8.51 -23.62
N TYR A 405 3.94 -8.30 -22.41
CA TYR A 405 3.62 -9.07 -21.23
C TYR A 405 2.93 -8.14 -20.20
N PRO A 406 1.59 -8.05 -20.23
CA PRO A 406 0.85 -7.14 -19.38
C PRO A 406 1.04 -7.42 -17.89
N HIS A 407 1.50 -6.41 -17.14
CA HIS A 407 1.67 -6.50 -15.69
C HIS A 407 1.43 -5.15 -15.02
N PHE A 408 1.12 -5.15 -13.74
CA PHE A 408 1.07 -3.93 -12.93
C PHE A 408 2.48 -3.45 -12.56
N PRO A 409 2.66 -2.16 -12.22
CA PRO A 409 3.96 -1.69 -11.74
C PRO A 409 4.31 -2.36 -10.40
N TYR A 410 5.56 -2.75 -10.23
CA TYR A 410 6.10 -3.19 -8.94
C TYR A 410 6.37 -1.99 -8.04
N ILE A 411 5.73 -1.95 -6.88
CA ILE A 411 5.76 -0.84 -5.94
C ILE A 411 6.26 -1.32 -4.59
N ILE A 412 7.16 -0.57 -3.95
CA ILE A 412 7.64 -0.87 -2.61
C ILE A 412 7.71 0.36 -1.71
N ASP A 413 7.34 0.15 -0.44
CA ASP A 413 7.66 1.04 0.67
C ASP A 413 8.55 0.30 1.69
N PRO A 414 9.86 0.59 1.75
CA PRO A 414 10.77 -0.07 2.69
C PRO A 414 10.68 0.46 4.13
N ALA A 415 9.76 1.38 4.41
CA ALA A 415 9.44 1.91 5.74
C ALA A 415 7.91 2.08 5.85
N ALA A 416 7.17 0.98 5.63
CA ALA A 416 5.74 0.98 5.31
C ALA A 416 4.83 1.52 6.43
N GLY A 417 5.28 1.52 7.69
CA GLY A 417 4.45 1.96 8.81
C GLY A 417 3.13 1.19 8.87
N SER A 418 2.01 1.90 8.83
CA SER A 418 0.64 1.31 8.77
C SER A 418 0.19 0.87 7.36
N GLY A 419 1.03 1.03 6.34
CA GLY A 419 0.72 0.66 4.96
C GLY A 419 -0.07 1.70 4.14
N THR A 420 -0.28 2.90 4.64
CA THR A 420 -1.12 3.92 4.00
C THR A 420 -0.68 4.23 2.56
N PHE A 421 0.62 4.35 2.28
CA PHE A 421 1.13 4.56 0.92
C PHE A 421 0.73 3.44 -0.04
N LEU A 422 0.84 2.21 0.41
CA LEU A 422 0.57 1.00 -0.39
C LEU A 422 -0.92 0.86 -0.68
N ILE A 423 -1.77 1.10 0.32
CA ILE A 423 -3.23 1.03 0.21
C ILE A 423 -3.76 2.09 -0.74
N GLU A 424 -3.32 3.34 -0.59
CA GLU A 424 -3.75 4.42 -1.48
C GLU A 424 -3.25 4.19 -2.93
N ALA A 425 -2.03 3.69 -3.11
CA ALA A 425 -1.51 3.32 -4.44
C ALA A 425 -2.38 2.21 -5.08
N MET A 426 -2.70 1.17 -4.34
CA MET A 426 -3.56 0.08 -4.79
C MET A 426 -4.95 0.59 -5.22
N LYS A 427 -5.61 1.39 -4.37
CA LYS A 427 -6.94 1.96 -4.65
C LYS A 427 -6.94 2.85 -5.89
N ILE A 428 -5.98 3.78 -5.97
CA ILE A 428 -5.89 4.76 -7.06
C ILE A 428 -5.58 4.05 -8.38
N ILE A 429 -4.60 3.15 -8.41
CA ILE A 429 -4.25 2.41 -9.63
C ILE A 429 -5.45 1.60 -10.11
N THR A 430 -6.11 0.83 -9.25
CA THR A 430 -7.29 0.05 -9.62
C THR A 430 -8.39 0.94 -10.21
N LYS A 431 -8.71 2.04 -9.53
CA LYS A 431 -9.73 3.01 -9.98
C LYS A 431 -9.37 3.62 -11.35
N GLU A 432 -8.14 4.09 -11.50
CA GLU A 432 -7.71 4.76 -12.72
C GLU A 432 -7.56 3.80 -13.91
N VAL A 433 -7.17 2.55 -13.68
CA VAL A 433 -7.17 1.51 -14.72
C VAL A 433 -8.58 1.23 -15.21
N LEU A 434 -9.54 1.02 -14.29
CA LEU A 434 -10.95 0.80 -14.66
C LEU A 434 -11.55 2.00 -15.39
N LYS A 435 -11.27 3.21 -14.94
CA LYS A 435 -11.74 4.45 -15.58
C LYS A 435 -11.19 4.66 -17.00
N ASN A 436 -10.00 4.14 -17.27
CA ASN A 436 -9.30 4.29 -18.56
C ASN A 436 -9.19 2.94 -19.31
N LYS A 437 -10.10 2.00 -19.08
CA LYS A 437 -10.05 0.68 -19.73
C LYS A 437 -10.14 0.74 -21.26
N ASP A 438 -10.74 1.79 -21.79
CA ASP A 438 -10.80 2.09 -23.23
C ASP A 438 -9.42 2.37 -23.87
N LYS A 439 -8.42 2.76 -23.07
CA LYS A 439 -7.03 2.98 -23.49
C LYS A 439 -6.19 1.72 -23.47
N LEU A 440 -6.74 0.59 -23.03
CA LEU A 440 -6.04 -0.67 -22.94
C LEU A 440 -6.15 -1.45 -24.25
N LYS A 441 -5.04 -2.03 -24.68
CA LYS A 441 -4.99 -2.96 -25.81
C LYS A 441 -5.40 -4.35 -25.35
N LEU A 442 -6.70 -4.64 -25.38
CA LEU A 442 -7.26 -5.86 -24.84
C LEU A 442 -6.67 -7.11 -25.53
N THR A 443 -5.94 -7.88 -24.76
CA THR A 443 -5.53 -9.25 -25.05
C THR A 443 -6.28 -10.18 -24.11
N ARG A 444 -6.40 -11.47 -24.44
CA ARG A 444 -7.08 -12.44 -23.56
C ARG A 444 -6.57 -12.41 -22.12
N ALA A 445 -5.25 -12.31 -21.93
CA ALA A 445 -4.65 -12.25 -20.59
C ALA A 445 -4.99 -10.94 -19.86
N LEU A 446 -5.14 -9.83 -20.59
CA LEU A 446 -5.53 -8.55 -20.00
C LEU A 446 -7.03 -8.50 -19.69
N GLU A 447 -7.87 -9.10 -20.54
CA GLU A 447 -9.31 -9.23 -20.28
C GLU A 447 -9.59 -9.99 -18.98
N GLU A 448 -8.86 -11.07 -18.70
CA GLU A 448 -8.96 -11.81 -17.44
C GLU A 448 -8.58 -10.91 -16.24
N LYS A 449 -7.51 -10.14 -16.35
CA LYS A 449 -7.13 -9.16 -15.29
C LYS A 449 -8.18 -8.07 -15.07
N ILE A 450 -8.75 -7.55 -16.15
CA ILE A 450 -9.81 -6.52 -16.04
C ILE A 450 -11.06 -7.08 -15.39
N LYS A 451 -11.46 -8.31 -15.70
CA LYS A 451 -12.58 -8.97 -15.00
C LYS A 451 -12.33 -9.11 -13.50
N ASP A 452 -11.12 -9.43 -13.09
CA ASP A 452 -10.76 -9.48 -11.68
C ASP A 452 -10.86 -8.10 -11.03
N LEU A 453 -10.46 -7.02 -11.72
CA LEU A 453 -10.61 -5.65 -11.21
C LEU A 453 -12.06 -5.18 -11.09
N GLU A 454 -12.95 -5.70 -11.93
CA GLU A 454 -14.39 -5.39 -11.92
C GLU A 454 -15.15 -6.17 -10.82
N ASP A 455 -14.61 -7.31 -10.38
CA ASP A 455 -15.18 -8.12 -9.30
C ASP A 455 -14.91 -7.46 -7.93
N PRO A 456 -15.93 -7.04 -7.18
CA PRO A 456 -15.76 -6.43 -5.86
C PRO A 456 -14.92 -7.24 -4.87
N ASN A 457 -14.91 -8.57 -4.99
CA ASN A 457 -14.18 -9.46 -4.10
C ASN A 457 -12.73 -9.70 -4.54
N ARG A 458 -12.38 -9.42 -5.80
CA ARG A 458 -11.09 -9.73 -6.41
C ARG A 458 -10.33 -8.52 -6.92
N LYS A 459 -10.96 -7.34 -6.92
CA LYS A 459 -10.44 -6.12 -7.57
C LYS A 459 -9.05 -5.68 -7.09
N TYR A 460 -8.62 -6.11 -5.91
CA TYR A 460 -7.31 -5.77 -5.34
C TYR A 460 -6.35 -6.95 -5.27
N HIS A 461 -6.73 -8.17 -5.73
CA HIS A 461 -5.86 -9.34 -5.72
C HIS A 461 -4.56 -9.16 -6.50
N TRP A 462 -4.54 -8.28 -7.49
CA TRP A 462 -3.32 -7.96 -8.22
C TRP A 462 -2.19 -7.45 -7.32
N ALA A 463 -2.54 -6.80 -6.21
CA ALA A 463 -1.57 -6.23 -5.27
C ALA A 463 -0.69 -7.30 -4.60
N GLU A 464 -1.19 -8.54 -4.47
CA GLU A 464 -0.42 -9.68 -3.94
C GLU A 464 0.90 -9.93 -4.67
N ASP A 465 0.96 -9.64 -5.96
CA ASP A 465 2.13 -9.89 -6.77
C ASP A 465 3.00 -8.63 -6.97
N TYR A 466 2.44 -7.43 -6.81
CA TYR A 466 3.09 -6.18 -7.25
C TYR A 466 3.30 -5.13 -6.17
N ILE A 467 2.67 -5.25 -5.01
CA ILE A 467 2.81 -4.29 -3.91
C ILE A 467 3.57 -4.92 -2.74
N TYR A 468 4.59 -4.21 -2.26
CA TYR A 468 5.53 -4.68 -1.24
C TYR A 468 5.71 -3.63 -0.15
N GLY A 469 5.85 -4.09 1.10
CA GLY A 469 6.14 -3.23 2.23
C GLY A 469 7.10 -3.89 3.21
N ILE A 470 7.92 -3.10 3.88
CA ILE A 470 8.81 -3.57 4.94
C ILE A 470 8.61 -2.67 6.16
N GLU A 471 8.41 -3.26 7.32
CA GLU A 471 8.25 -2.56 8.58
C GLU A 471 8.93 -3.34 9.72
N PRO A 472 9.96 -2.79 10.38
CA PRO A 472 10.70 -3.50 11.42
C PRO A 472 9.92 -3.70 12.71
N ASN A 473 8.97 -2.81 12.99
CA ASN A 473 8.16 -2.91 14.19
C ASN A 473 7.07 -3.98 13.99
N THR A 474 7.15 -5.09 14.71
CA THR A 474 6.20 -6.20 14.61
C THR A 474 4.74 -5.75 14.76
N ARG A 475 4.47 -4.79 15.63
CA ARG A 475 3.12 -4.27 15.90
C ARG A 475 2.59 -3.46 14.72
N LEU A 476 3.41 -2.54 14.19
CA LEU A 476 3.05 -1.77 12.99
C LEU A 476 2.95 -2.64 11.75
N GLY A 477 3.89 -3.57 11.56
CA GLY A 477 3.85 -4.51 10.45
C GLY A 477 2.60 -5.39 10.48
N LEU A 478 2.16 -5.82 11.68
CA LEU A 478 0.90 -6.55 11.83
C LEU A 478 -0.31 -5.64 11.55
N ALA A 479 -0.28 -4.39 12.01
CA ALA A 479 -1.32 -3.41 11.71
C ALA A 479 -1.39 -3.13 10.20
N ALA A 480 -0.25 -2.97 9.52
CA ALA A 480 -0.19 -2.82 8.07
C ALA A 480 -0.80 -4.02 7.34
N LYS A 481 -0.47 -5.25 7.77
CA LYS A 481 -1.07 -6.47 7.21
C LYS A 481 -2.59 -6.47 7.37
N LEU A 482 -3.10 -6.17 8.57
CA LEU A 482 -4.54 -6.09 8.81
C LEU A 482 -5.21 -5.03 7.95
N ASN A 483 -4.57 -3.89 7.82
CA ASN A 483 -5.09 -2.79 7.01
C ASN A 483 -5.17 -3.17 5.53
N MET A 484 -4.16 -3.86 5.00
CA MET A 484 -4.16 -4.40 3.64
C MET A 484 -5.28 -5.44 3.45
N ILE A 485 -5.45 -6.40 4.38
CA ILE A 485 -6.53 -7.40 4.35
C ILE A 485 -7.92 -6.75 4.30
N LEU A 486 -8.15 -5.74 5.13
CA LEU A 486 -9.43 -5.01 5.14
C LEU A 486 -9.77 -4.35 3.81
N HIS A 487 -8.73 -3.98 3.07
CA HIS A 487 -8.87 -3.42 1.73
C HIS A 487 -8.86 -4.48 0.62
N GLY A 488 -8.74 -5.77 0.97
CA GLY A 488 -8.95 -6.90 0.07
C GLY A 488 -7.75 -7.29 -0.80
N ASP A 489 -6.52 -6.99 -0.37
CA ASP A 489 -5.30 -7.30 -1.12
C ASP A 489 -4.63 -8.64 -0.79
N GLY A 490 -5.09 -9.36 0.21
CA GLY A 490 -4.49 -10.64 0.61
C GLY A 490 -3.19 -10.56 1.43
N ASN A 491 -2.57 -9.39 1.59
CA ASN A 491 -1.49 -9.10 2.56
C ASN A 491 -0.12 -9.80 2.39
N MET A 492 0.16 -10.38 1.26
CA MET A 492 1.25 -11.34 1.12
C MET A 492 2.68 -10.78 1.22
N ASN A 493 2.89 -9.50 0.86
CA ASN A 493 4.23 -8.94 0.71
C ASN A 493 4.55 -7.83 1.73
N ILE A 494 3.93 -7.86 2.90
CA ILE A 494 4.35 -7.01 4.02
C ILE A 494 5.31 -7.81 4.89
N PHE A 495 6.59 -7.43 4.88
CA PHE A 495 7.65 -8.08 5.64
C PHE A 495 7.87 -7.38 6.97
N ILE A 496 7.84 -8.15 8.07
CA ILE A 496 8.17 -7.65 9.40
C ILE A 496 9.66 -7.86 9.61
N GLU A 497 10.44 -6.97 8.98
CA GLU A 497 11.90 -6.99 8.95
C GLU A 497 12.45 -5.56 8.89
N ASP A 498 13.73 -5.37 9.18
CA ASP A 498 14.37 -4.07 9.00
C ASP A 498 14.58 -3.76 7.51
N GLY A 499 14.05 -2.63 7.03
CA GLY A 499 14.18 -2.16 5.65
C GLY A 499 15.64 -1.89 5.20
N LEU A 500 16.57 -1.82 6.15
CA LEU A 500 18.00 -1.65 5.91
C LEU A 500 18.79 -2.95 5.99
N MET A 501 18.18 -4.10 6.27
CA MET A 501 18.86 -5.38 6.20
C MET A 501 19.34 -5.70 4.78
N PRO A 502 20.46 -6.41 4.61
CA PRO A 502 20.86 -6.88 3.30
C PRO A 502 19.84 -7.87 2.75
N PHE A 503 19.75 -8.01 1.44
CA PHE A 503 18.77 -8.92 0.82
C PHE A 503 19.03 -10.38 1.20
N LYS A 504 20.29 -10.76 1.37
CA LYS A 504 20.69 -12.08 1.88
C LYS A 504 22.04 -12.00 2.60
N ILE A 505 22.26 -12.90 3.58
CA ILE A 505 23.56 -13.13 4.22
C ILE A 505 23.80 -14.64 4.20
N ASN A 506 24.98 -15.10 3.74
CA ASN A 506 25.35 -16.52 3.70
C ASN A 506 24.26 -17.40 3.08
N SER A 507 23.72 -16.99 1.94
CA SER A 507 22.62 -17.65 1.21
C SER A 507 21.23 -17.60 1.89
N LYS A 508 21.10 -17.04 3.09
CA LYS A 508 19.82 -16.83 3.75
C LYS A 508 19.23 -15.50 3.30
N ALA A 509 18.08 -15.55 2.61
CA ALA A 509 17.31 -14.38 2.27
C ALA A 509 16.50 -13.88 3.48
N PHE A 510 16.39 -12.55 3.67
CA PHE A 510 15.64 -11.95 4.77
C PHE A 510 14.18 -11.68 4.40
N TYR A 511 13.95 -11.21 3.18
CA TYR A 511 12.60 -10.87 2.73
C TYR A 511 12.03 -12.07 1.98
N THR A 512 11.31 -12.95 2.71
CA THR A 512 10.82 -14.23 2.19
C THR A 512 9.31 -14.33 2.26
N ARG A 513 8.73 -15.12 1.36
CA ARG A 513 7.33 -15.52 1.38
C ARG A 513 7.25 -17.03 1.20
N LYS A 514 6.26 -17.68 1.82
CA LYS A 514 6.00 -19.11 1.61
C LYS A 514 5.36 -19.35 0.24
N TRP A 515 5.96 -20.24 -0.53
CA TRP A 515 5.43 -20.73 -1.79
C TRP A 515 5.50 -22.26 -1.82
N LYS A 516 4.35 -22.93 -1.97
CA LYS A 516 4.25 -24.40 -1.93
C LYS A 516 4.98 -25.02 -0.72
N GLY A 517 4.83 -24.40 0.45
CA GLY A 517 5.44 -24.83 1.70
C GLY A 517 6.94 -24.53 1.88
N LYS A 518 7.58 -23.84 0.93
CA LYS A 518 8.99 -23.43 1.01
C LYS A 518 9.11 -21.92 1.11
N ASP A 519 10.10 -21.45 1.88
CA ASP A 519 10.44 -20.04 1.90
C ASP A 519 11.16 -19.66 0.60
N VAL A 520 10.67 -18.61 -0.05
CA VAL A 520 11.25 -18.05 -1.28
C VAL A 520 11.65 -16.61 -1.04
N GLY A 521 12.92 -16.30 -1.31
CA GLY A 521 13.42 -14.92 -1.25
C GLY A 521 12.82 -14.08 -2.36
N LEU A 522 12.10 -12.99 -2.00
CA LEU A 522 11.51 -12.06 -2.96
C LEU A 522 12.45 -10.92 -3.31
N LEU A 523 13.17 -10.40 -2.33
CA LEU A 523 14.19 -9.37 -2.51
C LEU A 523 15.55 -10.05 -2.47
N ALA A 524 15.99 -10.61 -3.58
CA ALA A 524 17.28 -11.29 -3.71
C ALA A 524 18.08 -10.69 -4.87
N GLU A 525 19.39 -10.80 -4.80
CA GLU A 525 20.31 -10.35 -5.86
C GLU A 525 20.26 -11.22 -7.13
N SER A 526 19.50 -12.33 -7.10
CA SER A 526 19.38 -13.24 -8.24
C SER A 526 18.69 -12.60 -9.43
N GLU A 527 19.26 -12.79 -10.62
CA GLU A 527 18.68 -12.39 -11.90
C GLU A 527 17.71 -13.42 -12.47
N GLU A 528 17.47 -14.55 -11.82
CA GLU A 528 16.58 -15.59 -12.31
C GLU A 528 15.13 -15.08 -12.43
N THR A 529 14.64 -14.96 -13.66
CA THR A 529 13.34 -14.37 -13.98
C THR A 529 12.19 -15.38 -14.01
N ASN A 530 12.49 -16.69 -13.98
CA ASN A 530 11.52 -17.77 -14.17
C ASN A 530 11.00 -18.38 -12.86
N ILE A 531 11.49 -17.91 -11.71
CA ILE A 531 11.04 -18.37 -10.40
C ILE A 531 9.82 -17.54 -9.98
N TYR A 532 8.75 -18.20 -9.54
CA TYR A 532 7.60 -17.54 -8.93
C TYR A 532 7.55 -17.86 -7.43
N PRO A 533 7.34 -16.87 -6.53
CA PRO A 533 7.32 -15.42 -6.80
C PRO A 533 8.70 -14.89 -7.24
N LYS A 534 8.71 -13.95 -8.17
CA LYS A 534 9.96 -13.44 -8.75
C LYS A 534 10.80 -12.67 -7.73
N PRO A 535 12.13 -12.88 -7.70
CA PRO A 535 13.05 -11.96 -7.05
C PRO A 535 13.02 -10.61 -7.76
N ILE A 536 12.81 -9.51 -7.04
CA ILE A 536 12.55 -8.18 -7.64
C ILE A 536 13.49 -7.08 -7.17
N ASN A 537 14.58 -7.44 -6.47
CA ASN A 537 15.62 -6.49 -6.11
C ASN A 537 16.18 -5.77 -7.35
N GLY A 538 16.28 -4.43 -7.29
CA GLY A 538 16.68 -3.61 -8.42
C GLY A 538 15.69 -3.62 -9.60
N ARG A 539 14.45 -4.05 -9.39
CA ARG A 539 13.41 -4.20 -10.42
C ARG A 539 12.08 -3.54 -10.05
N PHE A 540 12.04 -2.78 -8.97
CA PHE A 540 10.86 -2.02 -8.62
C PHE A 540 10.70 -0.84 -9.57
N ASP A 541 9.49 -0.70 -10.12
CA ASP A 541 9.14 0.45 -10.95
C ASP A 541 8.95 1.71 -10.12
N VAL A 542 8.57 1.56 -8.84
CA VAL A 542 8.24 2.66 -7.93
C VAL A 542 8.70 2.37 -6.52
N VAL A 543 9.37 3.34 -5.92
CA VAL A 543 9.53 3.45 -4.47
C VAL A 543 8.74 4.67 -4.01
N ILE A 544 7.85 4.45 -3.04
CA ILE A 544 7.07 5.50 -2.39
C ILE A 544 7.18 5.31 -0.88
N SER A 545 7.73 6.28 -0.14
CA SER A 545 8.10 6.05 1.25
C SER A 545 8.21 7.33 2.08
N ASN A 546 8.01 7.17 3.39
CA ASN A 546 8.36 8.16 4.39
C ASN A 546 9.27 7.47 5.44
N PRO A 547 10.61 7.55 5.31
CA PRO A 547 11.52 6.90 6.24
C PRO A 547 11.53 7.59 7.61
N PRO A 548 11.96 6.90 8.67
CA PRO A 548 12.14 7.55 9.97
C PRO A 548 13.25 8.58 9.91
N PHE A 549 13.03 9.79 10.51
CA PHE A 549 13.98 10.88 10.50
C PHE A 549 14.88 10.88 11.73
N SER A 550 16.15 11.23 11.53
CA SER A 550 17.12 11.49 12.60
C SER A 550 17.32 10.35 13.61
N ILE A 551 17.02 9.12 13.23
CA ILE A 551 17.38 7.96 14.04
C ILE A 551 18.89 7.78 13.91
N LYS A 552 19.60 7.87 15.05
CA LYS A 552 21.05 7.64 15.10
C LYS A 552 21.34 6.16 14.98
N ILE A 553 22.13 5.81 13.97
CA ILE A 553 22.49 4.43 13.66
C ILE A 553 23.75 3.97 14.44
N GLU A 554 24.06 4.58 15.58
CA GLU A 554 25.27 4.24 16.34
C GLU A 554 25.37 2.75 16.70
N ALA A 555 24.23 2.12 17.00
CA ALA A 555 24.16 0.69 17.23
C ALA A 555 24.39 -0.16 15.96
N MET A 556 24.04 0.35 14.79
CA MET A 556 24.19 -0.39 13.52
C MET A 556 25.61 -0.42 12.99
N ARG A 557 26.47 0.53 13.38
CA ARG A 557 27.88 0.57 12.95
C ARG A 557 28.68 -0.68 13.34
N SER A 558 28.25 -1.37 14.40
CA SER A 558 28.86 -2.62 14.83
C SER A 558 28.52 -3.82 13.94
N TYR A 559 27.45 -3.72 13.13
CA TYR A 559 27.02 -4.81 12.25
C TYR A 559 27.82 -4.80 10.94
N ARG A 560 28.65 -5.83 10.75
CA ARG A 560 29.46 -5.99 9.54
C ARG A 560 28.64 -5.93 8.26
N HIS A 561 27.46 -6.54 8.24
CA HIS A 561 26.60 -6.58 7.07
C HIS A 561 26.06 -5.20 6.64
N ILE A 562 25.88 -4.24 7.56
CA ILE A 562 25.52 -2.86 7.20
C ILE A 562 26.68 -2.18 6.48
N ARG A 563 27.92 -2.39 6.95
CA ARG A 563 29.13 -1.87 6.28
C ARG A 563 29.31 -2.44 4.89
N ASP A 564 28.99 -3.73 4.72
CA ASP A 564 29.14 -4.42 3.44
C ASP A 564 28.01 -4.08 2.45
N THR A 565 26.89 -3.54 2.95
CA THR A 565 25.69 -3.24 2.14
C THR A 565 25.59 -1.77 1.74
N PHE A 566 26.04 -0.83 2.59
CA PHE A 566 25.84 0.60 2.42
C PHE A 566 27.15 1.37 2.39
N VAL A 567 27.25 2.27 1.44
CA VAL A 567 28.36 3.23 1.31
C VAL A 567 28.36 4.22 2.47
N PHE A 568 27.15 4.63 2.89
CA PHE A 568 26.97 5.62 3.95
C PHE A 568 26.82 5.01 5.35
N TYR A 569 27.31 3.79 5.56
CA TYR A 569 27.20 3.08 6.84
C TYR A 569 27.78 3.85 8.04
N ASP A 570 28.73 4.77 7.80
CA ASP A 570 29.39 5.60 8.81
C ASP A 570 28.65 6.93 9.09
N LYS A 571 27.60 7.24 8.32
CA LYS A 571 26.80 8.45 8.51
C LYS A 571 25.78 8.29 9.63
N LYS A 572 25.43 9.40 10.29
CA LYS A 572 24.71 9.33 11.57
C LYS A 572 23.19 9.12 11.44
N ASN A 573 22.62 9.47 10.30
CA ASN A 573 21.17 9.55 10.13
C ASN A 573 20.60 8.43 9.26
N SER A 574 19.49 7.84 9.70
CA SER A 574 18.81 6.74 9.00
C SER A 574 18.35 7.10 7.59
N GLU A 575 17.84 8.33 7.39
CA GLU A 575 17.34 8.79 6.09
C GLU A 575 18.41 8.71 4.99
N ASN A 576 19.66 8.88 5.34
CA ASN A 576 20.78 8.78 4.38
C ASN A 576 20.97 7.34 3.86
N LEU A 577 20.81 6.34 4.73
CA LEU A 577 20.84 4.93 4.31
C LEU A 577 19.59 4.55 3.50
N PHE A 578 18.42 5.10 3.83
CA PHE A 578 17.23 4.87 3.03
C PHE A 578 17.35 5.44 1.61
N ILE A 579 18.01 6.59 1.42
CA ILE A 579 18.27 7.14 0.08
C ILE A 579 19.09 6.15 -0.75
N GLU A 580 20.09 5.52 -0.16
CA GLU A 580 20.89 4.48 -0.82
C GLU A 580 20.07 3.20 -1.05
N ARG A 581 19.25 2.78 -0.07
CA ARG A 581 18.33 1.64 -0.20
C ARG A 581 17.34 1.81 -1.36
N TRP A 582 16.77 3.00 -1.54
CA TRP A 582 15.86 3.26 -2.65
C TRP A 582 16.55 3.08 -4.02
N PHE A 583 17.81 3.49 -4.13
CA PHE A 583 18.59 3.22 -5.32
C PHE A 583 18.78 1.70 -5.57
N GLN A 584 19.05 0.93 -4.52
CA GLN A 584 19.21 -0.52 -4.63
C GLN A 584 17.93 -1.24 -5.05
N LEU A 585 16.77 -0.74 -4.65
CA LEU A 585 15.46 -1.34 -4.94
C LEU A 585 14.92 -0.99 -6.34
N LEU A 586 15.12 0.25 -6.78
CA LEU A 586 14.56 0.74 -8.03
C LEU A 586 15.23 0.12 -9.26
N ALA A 587 14.44 -0.14 -10.28
CA ALA A 587 14.92 -0.41 -11.63
C ALA A 587 15.47 0.87 -12.28
N PRO A 588 16.35 0.78 -13.29
CA PRO A 588 16.66 1.92 -14.16
C PRO A 588 15.37 2.56 -14.70
N LYS A 589 15.29 3.90 -14.67
CA LYS A 589 14.08 4.69 -14.97
C LYS A 589 12.91 4.47 -14.01
N GLY A 590 13.12 3.76 -12.89
CA GLY A 590 12.16 3.63 -11.81
C GLY A 590 11.90 4.98 -11.11
N ARG A 591 10.68 5.17 -10.63
CA ARG A 591 10.17 6.41 -10.06
C ARG A 591 10.30 6.42 -8.53
N LEU A 592 10.80 7.52 -7.99
CA LEU A 592 10.97 7.75 -6.55
C LEU A 592 10.04 8.88 -6.11
N GLY A 593 9.18 8.62 -5.12
CA GLY A 593 8.37 9.64 -4.47
C GLY A 593 8.44 9.51 -2.96
N VAL A 594 9.18 10.39 -2.29
CA VAL A 594 9.51 10.22 -0.88
C VAL A 594 9.42 11.51 -0.08
N VAL A 595 9.20 11.35 1.22
CA VAL A 595 9.22 12.45 2.19
C VAL A 595 10.60 12.52 2.82
N LEU A 596 11.22 13.69 2.84
CA LEU A 596 12.54 13.92 3.42
C LEU A 596 12.55 15.20 4.28
N PRO A 597 13.33 15.23 5.36
CA PRO A 597 13.53 16.46 6.12
C PRO A 597 14.30 17.49 5.29
N GLU A 598 13.99 18.77 5.47
CA GLU A 598 14.64 19.89 4.77
C GLU A 598 16.16 19.86 4.92
N SER A 599 16.67 19.33 6.04
CA SER A 599 18.12 19.21 6.29
C SER A 599 18.88 18.43 5.22
N VAL A 600 18.20 17.53 4.49
CA VAL A 600 18.80 16.83 3.35
C VAL A 600 19.16 17.80 2.24
N PHE A 601 18.34 18.84 2.04
CA PHE A 601 18.46 19.79 0.93
C PHE A 601 19.30 21.04 1.28
N ASP A 602 19.36 21.46 2.55
CA ASP A 602 19.90 22.79 2.93
C ASP A 602 21.17 22.75 3.81
N THR A 603 21.45 21.65 4.54
CA THR A 603 22.59 21.61 5.44
C THR A 603 23.91 21.24 4.75
N LYS A 604 25.03 21.77 5.26
CA LYS A 604 26.38 21.47 4.77
C LYS A 604 26.74 20.01 5.04
N GLU A 605 26.33 19.43 6.15
CA GLU A 605 26.60 18.05 6.51
C GLU A 605 26.03 17.04 5.50
N ASN A 606 24.97 17.39 4.77
CA ASN A 606 24.29 16.54 3.79
C ASN A 606 24.67 16.82 2.34
N LEU A 607 25.74 17.60 2.08
CA LEU A 607 26.22 17.85 0.72
C LEU A 607 26.50 16.52 -0.04
N TYR A 608 27.09 15.52 0.62
CA TYR A 608 27.39 14.22 0.02
C TYR A 608 26.10 13.49 -0.44
N ILE A 609 24.98 13.64 0.28
CA ILE A 609 23.70 13.06 -0.12
C ILE A 609 23.13 13.76 -1.35
N ARG A 610 23.23 15.07 -1.43
CA ARG A 610 22.83 15.80 -2.65
C ARG A 610 23.66 15.39 -3.85
N ASN A 611 24.96 15.17 -3.67
CA ASN A 611 25.83 14.65 -4.71
C ASN A 611 25.41 13.23 -5.13
N PHE A 612 25.10 12.35 -4.16
CA PHE A 612 24.57 11.01 -4.45
C PHE A 612 23.26 11.07 -5.24
N LEU A 613 22.32 11.93 -4.82
CA LEU A 613 21.06 12.11 -5.52
C LEU A 613 21.27 12.56 -6.98
N TYR A 614 22.14 13.53 -7.22
CA TYR A 614 22.45 13.97 -8.59
C TYR A 614 23.18 12.91 -9.41
N LYS A 615 24.03 12.11 -8.79
CA LYS A 615 24.75 11.03 -9.48
C LYS A 615 23.78 9.95 -9.96
N TYR A 616 22.91 9.48 -9.07
CA TYR A 616 22.12 8.28 -9.30
C TYR A 616 20.67 8.54 -9.71
N PHE A 617 20.18 9.75 -9.52
CA PHE A 617 18.83 10.13 -9.82
C PHE A 617 18.76 11.38 -10.71
N LYS A 618 17.72 11.43 -11.52
CA LYS A 618 17.27 12.65 -12.20
C LYS A 618 16.13 13.24 -11.36
N ILE A 619 16.41 14.33 -10.65
CA ILE A 619 15.44 14.99 -9.80
C ILE A 619 14.40 15.67 -10.68
N LYS A 620 13.13 15.31 -10.54
CA LYS A 620 12.02 15.85 -11.31
C LYS A 620 11.35 17.02 -10.60
N ALA A 621 11.09 16.86 -9.28
CA ALA A 621 10.45 17.91 -8.49
C ALA A 621 10.84 17.86 -7.01
N ILE A 622 10.78 19.02 -6.36
CA ILE A 622 10.88 19.17 -4.90
C ILE A 622 9.70 20.05 -4.45
N ILE A 623 8.87 19.54 -3.52
CA ILE A 623 7.71 20.24 -3.00
C ILE A 623 7.90 20.46 -1.50
N SER A 624 8.11 21.70 -1.10
CA SER A 624 8.29 22.09 0.30
C SER A 624 6.94 22.14 1.00
N LEU A 625 6.74 21.32 2.04
CA LEU A 625 5.51 21.27 2.83
C LEU A 625 5.56 22.27 4.01
N PRO A 626 4.40 22.72 4.52
CA PRO A 626 4.36 23.55 5.72
C PRO A 626 4.85 22.77 6.95
N LYS A 627 5.30 23.46 8.01
CA LYS A 627 5.76 22.81 9.25
C LYS A 627 4.67 21.97 9.91
N GLU A 628 3.43 22.39 9.74
CA GLU A 628 2.25 21.74 10.31
C GLU A 628 1.94 20.37 9.69
N ALA A 629 2.58 20.02 8.57
CA ALA A 629 2.29 18.77 7.85
C ALA A 629 2.41 17.51 8.72
N PHE A 630 3.31 17.51 9.69
CA PHE A 630 3.54 16.39 10.60
C PHE A 630 3.30 16.75 12.08
N GLU A 631 2.69 17.89 12.36
CA GLU A 631 2.22 18.19 13.73
C GLU A 631 1.05 17.26 14.11
N PRO A 632 0.88 16.91 15.38
CA PRO A 632 1.69 17.29 16.54
C PRO A 632 2.90 16.37 16.81
N TYR A 633 3.27 15.51 15.85
CA TYR A 633 4.32 14.49 16.05
C TYR A 633 5.73 15.07 16.01
N THR A 634 5.99 15.95 15.07
CA THR A 634 7.26 16.63 14.90
C THR A 634 7.05 18.05 14.37
N SER A 635 7.95 18.96 14.74
CA SER A 635 8.09 20.29 14.14
C SER A 635 9.11 20.31 13.00
N THR A 636 9.63 19.15 12.59
CA THR A 636 10.58 19.05 11.49
C THR A 636 9.90 19.43 10.18
N LYS A 637 10.42 20.44 9.52
CA LYS A 637 9.97 20.82 8.18
C LYS A 637 10.46 19.78 7.18
N VAL A 638 9.60 19.39 6.25
CA VAL A 638 9.86 18.34 5.26
C VAL A 638 9.55 18.81 3.85
N SER A 639 10.17 18.15 2.89
CA SER A 639 9.88 18.30 1.47
C SER A 639 9.63 16.94 0.83
N LEU A 640 8.84 16.95 -0.24
CA LEU A 640 8.63 15.78 -1.08
C LEU A 640 9.69 15.80 -2.20
N LEU A 641 10.42 14.71 -2.34
CA LEU A 641 11.34 14.48 -3.44
C LEU A 641 10.70 13.56 -4.47
N ILE A 642 10.62 14.02 -5.72
CA ILE A 642 10.17 13.26 -6.87
C ILE A 642 11.35 13.13 -7.83
N ALA A 643 11.76 11.90 -8.12
CA ALA A 643 12.94 11.64 -8.93
C ALA A 643 12.81 10.36 -9.74
N GLU A 644 13.69 10.18 -10.71
CA GLU A 644 13.83 8.99 -11.54
C GLU A 644 15.21 8.39 -11.36
N ARG A 645 15.33 7.09 -11.16
CA ARG A 645 16.64 6.42 -11.16
C ARG A 645 17.27 6.50 -12.54
N LYS A 646 18.49 7.00 -12.62
CA LYS A 646 19.29 7.02 -13.86
C LYS A 646 19.62 5.62 -14.34
N THR A 647 19.85 5.49 -15.66
CA THR A 647 20.40 4.26 -16.23
C THR A 647 21.88 4.11 -15.89
N ASP A 648 22.43 2.93 -16.08
CA ASP A 648 23.85 2.68 -15.80
C ASP A 648 24.76 3.49 -16.74
N GLU A 649 24.31 3.76 -17.98
CA GLU A 649 25.01 4.61 -18.95
C GLU A 649 25.02 6.08 -18.48
N GLU A 650 23.91 6.60 -17.95
CA GLU A 650 23.83 7.97 -17.41
C GLU A 650 24.72 8.13 -16.16
N VAL A 651 24.75 7.10 -15.28
CA VAL A 651 25.64 7.08 -14.11
C VAL A 651 27.10 7.05 -14.54
N LYS A 652 27.45 6.22 -15.52
CA LYS A 652 28.80 6.16 -16.06
C LYS A 652 29.24 7.49 -16.69
N ALA A 653 28.37 8.13 -17.46
CA ALA A 653 28.67 9.45 -18.05
C ALA A 653 28.91 10.50 -16.95
N TRP A 654 28.14 10.46 -15.86
CA TRP A 654 28.38 11.30 -14.67
C TRP A 654 29.76 11.01 -14.04
N GLU A 655 30.13 9.76 -13.84
CA GLU A 655 31.42 9.36 -13.27
C GLU A 655 32.60 9.80 -14.11
N ASP A 656 32.50 9.66 -15.42
CA ASP A 656 33.57 10.07 -16.36
C ASP A 656 33.80 11.59 -16.28
N LYS A 657 32.72 12.39 -16.24
CA LYS A 657 32.81 13.84 -16.05
C LYS A 657 33.30 14.22 -14.66
N TRP A 658 32.89 13.48 -13.64
CA TRP A 658 33.40 13.71 -12.29
C TRP A 658 34.91 13.50 -12.21
N ARG A 659 35.44 12.44 -12.79
CA ARG A 659 36.90 12.18 -12.85
C ARG A 659 37.66 13.29 -13.57
N GLU A 660 37.11 13.77 -14.69
CA GLU A 660 37.69 14.87 -15.45
C GLU A 660 37.80 16.14 -14.58
N TYR A 661 36.68 16.58 -14.01
CA TYR A 661 36.66 17.80 -13.21
C TYR A 661 37.43 17.66 -11.88
N ALA A 662 37.44 16.50 -11.26
CA ALA A 662 38.23 16.24 -10.06
C ALA A 662 39.72 16.39 -10.32
N SER A 663 40.19 15.91 -11.45
CA SER A 663 41.58 16.12 -11.88
C SER A 663 41.90 17.59 -12.12
N ASN A 664 41.01 18.29 -12.82
CA ASN A 664 41.16 19.72 -13.08
C ASN A 664 41.11 20.57 -11.82
N TYR A 665 40.26 20.20 -10.87
CA TYR A 665 40.16 20.89 -9.56
C TYR A 665 41.47 20.81 -8.77
N ASN A 666 42.11 19.64 -8.72
CA ASN A 666 43.40 19.49 -8.05
C ASN A 666 44.47 20.42 -8.61
N LYS A 667 44.53 20.55 -9.95
CA LYS A 667 45.42 21.49 -10.61
C LYS A 667 45.12 22.94 -10.26
N LEU A 668 43.83 23.31 -10.31
CA LEU A 668 43.39 24.66 -9.97
C LEU A 668 43.68 25.03 -8.49
N ARG A 669 43.38 24.08 -7.58
CA ARG A 669 43.69 24.25 -6.16
C ARG A 669 45.17 24.54 -5.91
N ASN A 670 46.01 23.74 -6.52
CA ASN A 670 47.46 23.92 -6.35
C ASN A 670 47.94 25.25 -6.90
N SER A 671 47.35 25.71 -8.01
CA SER A 671 47.63 27.05 -8.55
C SER A 671 47.25 28.16 -7.60
N LYS A 672 46.07 28.08 -7.02
CA LYS A 672 45.54 29.06 -6.06
C LYS A 672 46.33 29.06 -4.75
N LEU A 673 46.74 27.87 -4.27
CA LEU A 673 47.62 27.79 -3.12
C LEU A 673 48.95 28.50 -3.34
N ILE A 674 49.57 28.30 -4.51
CA ILE A 674 50.79 29.00 -4.84
C ILE A 674 50.55 30.50 -4.94
N LYS A 675 49.46 30.96 -5.53
CA LYS A 675 49.07 32.38 -5.50
C LYS A 675 49.01 32.93 -4.08
N PHE A 676 48.34 32.22 -3.17
CA PHE A 676 48.24 32.61 -1.78
C PHE A 676 49.61 32.73 -1.13
N PHE A 677 50.49 31.72 -1.33
CA PHE A 677 51.86 31.77 -0.77
C PHE A 677 52.70 32.91 -1.40
N ILE A 678 52.58 33.11 -2.72
CA ILE A 678 53.23 34.21 -3.42
C ILE A 678 52.82 35.56 -2.84
N GLU A 679 51.57 35.74 -2.50
CA GLU A 679 51.05 36.99 -1.93
C GLU A 679 51.50 37.23 -0.50
N ASN A 680 51.78 36.18 0.27
CA ASN A 680 52.07 36.31 1.69
C ASN A 680 53.51 35.99 2.14
N ASP A 681 54.38 35.48 1.25
CA ASP A 681 55.78 35.20 1.56
C ASP A 681 56.72 36.27 1.04
N LYS A 682 57.63 36.78 1.90
CA LYS A 682 58.64 37.80 1.53
C LYS A 682 59.58 37.35 0.41
N ILE A 683 59.86 36.07 0.31
CA ILE A 683 60.69 35.47 -0.77
C ILE A 683 59.95 35.60 -2.11
N LEU A 684 58.65 35.39 -2.08
CA LEU A 684 57.77 35.45 -3.22
C LEU A 684 57.37 36.87 -3.58
N ASP A 685 57.43 37.82 -2.66
CA ASP A 685 57.25 39.28 -2.91
C ASP A 685 58.30 39.79 -3.91
N SER A 686 59.50 39.24 -3.85
CA SER A 686 60.55 39.56 -4.86
C SER A 686 60.20 39.06 -6.28
N PHE A 687 59.51 37.90 -6.37
CA PHE A 687 59.03 37.37 -7.65
C PHE A 687 57.84 38.23 -8.20
N ARG A 688 56.91 38.60 -7.36
CA ARG A 688 55.82 39.50 -7.73
C ARG A 688 56.36 40.84 -8.26
N LYS A 689 57.23 41.46 -7.51
CA LYS A 689 57.89 42.72 -7.93
C LYS A 689 58.64 42.57 -9.25
N LEU A 690 59.19 41.40 -9.52
CA LEU A 690 59.83 41.15 -10.81
C LEU A 690 58.77 41.07 -11.92
N LEU A 691 57.66 40.37 -11.72
CA LEU A 691 56.58 40.27 -12.68
C LEU A 691 55.96 41.63 -12.96
N ASP A 692 55.65 42.41 -11.91
CA ASP A 692 55.11 43.75 -12.00
C ASP A 692 56.04 44.71 -12.79
N ASN A 693 57.34 44.66 -12.53
CA ASN A 693 58.32 45.48 -13.23
C ASN A 693 58.38 45.23 -14.72
N TYR A 694 57.88 44.06 -15.18
CA TYR A 694 57.85 43.70 -16.61
C TYR A 694 56.47 43.59 -17.17
N ASN A 695 55.43 44.06 -16.41
CA ASN A 695 54.00 43.99 -16.77
C ASN A 695 53.62 42.56 -17.19
N ILE A 696 54.03 41.54 -16.41
CA ILE A 696 53.68 40.13 -16.65
C ILE A 696 52.54 39.79 -15.72
N GLU A 697 51.30 39.77 -16.25
CA GLU A 697 50.12 39.29 -15.56
C GLU A 697 50.01 37.77 -15.68
N ILE A 698 49.79 37.12 -14.54
CA ILE A 698 49.55 35.68 -14.46
C ILE A 698 48.13 35.48 -13.90
N ASP A 699 47.27 34.88 -14.72
CA ASP A 699 45.94 34.44 -14.28
C ASP A 699 46.06 33.07 -13.58
N TYR A 700 46.20 33.09 -12.27
CA TYR A 700 46.38 31.91 -11.44
C TYR A 700 45.14 30.99 -11.45
N SER A 701 44.00 31.44 -11.96
CA SER A 701 42.82 30.59 -12.12
C SER A 701 42.95 29.61 -13.29
N LYS A 702 43.82 29.91 -14.23
CA LYS A 702 44.05 29.13 -15.47
C LYS A 702 45.41 28.43 -15.52
N VAL A 703 46.30 28.75 -14.58
CA VAL A 703 47.69 28.25 -14.58
C VAL A 703 47.82 27.10 -13.59
N LEU A 704 48.44 26.01 -14.03
CA LEU A 704 48.76 24.85 -13.17
C LEU A 704 50.03 25.12 -12.41
N VAL A 705 50.20 24.54 -11.21
CA VAL A 705 51.37 24.74 -10.37
C VAL A 705 52.69 24.37 -11.09
N HIS A 706 52.72 23.27 -11.80
CA HIS A 706 53.89 22.83 -12.53
C HIS A 706 54.16 23.72 -13.76
N ASP A 707 53.16 24.38 -14.34
CA ASP A 707 53.37 25.27 -15.45
C ASP A 707 54.05 26.60 -15.05
N LEU A 708 53.95 26.99 -13.75
CA LEU A 708 54.69 28.16 -13.22
C LEU A 708 56.19 27.90 -13.10
N LEU A 709 56.59 26.63 -12.87
CA LEU A 709 57.95 26.25 -12.61
C LEU A 709 58.61 25.54 -13.82
N ASP A 710 57.77 24.87 -14.60
CA ASP A 710 58.19 24.05 -15.77
C ASP A 710 57.35 24.41 -16.99
N GLY A 711 57.88 24.23 -18.17
CA GLY A 711 57.16 24.30 -19.40
C GLY A 711 56.96 25.70 -20.00
N ASN A 712 55.88 25.89 -20.76
CA ASN A 712 55.66 27.03 -21.65
C ASN A 712 55.59 28.38 -20.91
N LEU A 713 54.95 28.42 -19.71
CA LEU A 713 54.79 29.64 -18.96
C LEU A 713 56.12 30.16 -18.40
N LYS A 714 56.96 29.27 -17.86
CA LYS A 714 58.31 29.61 -17.41
C LYS A 714 59.12 30.24 -18.54
N ASN A 715 59.05 29.56 -19.73
CA ASN A 715 59.73 30.06 -20.90
C ASN A 715 59.15 31.39 -21.41
N GLU A 716 57.85 31.57 -21.34
CA GLU A 716 57.22 32.82 -21.72
C GLU A 716 57.62 33.99 -20.79
N ILE A 717 57.64 33.73 -19.47
CA ILE A 717 58.13 34.74 -18.51
C ILE A 717 59.61 35.04 -18.72
N GLU A 718 60.40 33.99 -18.88
CA GLU A 718 61.84 34.13 -19.15
C GLU A 718 62.17 34.93 -20.43
N ALA A 719 61.32 34.72 -21.46
CA ALA A 719 61.46 35.45 -22.75
C ALA A 719 61.16 36.96 -22.58
N LYS A 720 60.21 37.32 -21.68
CA LYS A 720 59.85 38.72 -21.41
C LYS A 720 60.88 39.46 -20.52
N ILE A 721 61.74 38.75 -19.79
CA ILE A 721 62.75 39.29 -18.90
C ILE A 721 64.05 39.63 -19.65
N PRO A 722 64.57 40.85 -19.47
CA PRO A 722 65.86 41.23 -20.09
C PRO A 722 67.02 40.34 -19.67
N GLN A 723 68.00 40.11 -20.58
CA GLN A 723 69.13 39.19 -20.38
C GLN A 723 69.88 39.43 -19.05
N LYS A 724 70.02 40.69 -18.65
CA LYS A 724 70.70 41.11 -17.38
C LYS A 724 69.99 40.63 -16.11
N ASN A 725 68.72 40.29 -16.20
CA ASN A 725 67.90 39.90 -15.05
C ASN A 725 67.50 38.38 -15.06
N LYS A 726 67.92 37.65 -16.11
CA LYS A 726 67.62 36.24 -16.20
C LYS A 726 68.18 35.40 -15.03
N ASN A 727 69.35 35.75 -14.53
CA ASN A 727 69.89 35.09 -13.36
C ASN A 727 69.05 35.33 -12.08
N LYS A 728 68.46 36.53 -11.91
CA LYS A 728 67.54 36.80 -10.81
C LYS A 728 66.25 35.99 -10.93
N PHE A 729 65.76 35.84 -12.14
CA PHE A 729 64.60 35.04 -12.36
C PHE A 729 64.84 33.56 -12.05
N LYS A 730 66.00 33.03 -12.52
CA LYS A 730 66.39 31.66 -12.24
C LYS A 730 66.56 31.43 -10.74
N ASP A 731 67.18 32.33 -10.02
CA ASP A 731 67.35 32.28 -8.56
C ASP A 731 65.99 32.31 -7.83
N LEU A 732 65.04 33.11 -8.34
CA LEU A 732 63.68 33.14 -7.83
C LEU A 732 62.90 31.84 -8.11
N VAL A 733 63.05 31.26 -9.28
CA VAL A 733 62.42 29.97 -9.65
C VAL A 733 62.94 28.86 -8.70
N GLU A 734 64.28 28.81 -8.49
CA GLU A 734 64.91 27.84 -7.57
C GLU A 734 64.39 28.00 -6.12
N LYS A 735 64.16 29.25 -5.69
CA LYS A 735 63.55 29.56 -4.38
C LYS A 735 62.07 29.12 -4.29
N ILE A 736 61.30 29.30 -5.35
CA ILE A 736 59.92 28.81 -5.44
C ILE A 736 59.87 27.28 -5.41
N GLU A 737 60.76 26.61 -6.18
CA GLU A 737 60.85 25.15 -6.13
C GLU A 737 61.24 24.67 -4.74
N SER A 738 62.22 25.31 -4.07
CA SER A 738 62.61 25.02 -2.70
C SER A 738 61.43 25.23 -1.72
N PHE A 739 60.67 26.29 -1.92
CA PHE A 739 59.46 26.56 -1.13
C PHE A 739 58.36 25.48 -1.35
N LYS A 740 58.06 25.10 -2.63
CA LYS A 740 57.16 24.04 -2.97
C LYS A 740 57.57 22.74 -2.30
N ASN A 741 58.83 22.36 -2.41
CA ASN A 741 59.37 21.13 -1.81
C ASN A 741 59.34 21.18 -0.27
N LYS A 742 59.66 22.32 0.33
CA LYS A 742 59.66 22.52 1.78
C LYS A 742 58.27 22.27 2.38
N TYR A 743 57.20 22.72 1.73
CA TYR A 743 55.84 22.62 2.18
C TYR A 743 55.07 21.47 1.51
N LYS A 744 55.73 20.64 0.68
CA LYS A 744 55.16 19.46 0.01
C LYS A 744 53.73 19.72 -0.55
N LEU A 745 53.56 20.80 -1.31
CA LEU A 745 52.27 21.29 -1.75
C LEU A 745 51.46 20.28 -2.62
N ASP A 746 52.14 19.28 -3.19
CA ASP A 746 51.48 18.21 -3.95
C ASP A 746 50.94 17.07 -3.06
N GLU A 747 51.37 16.99 -1.77
CA GLU A 747 51.03 15.94 -0.80
C GLU A 747 50.38 16.52 0.47
N LEU A 748 49.36 17.39 0.31
CA LEU A 748 48.70 18.05 1.45
C LEU A 748 47.96 17.10 2.38
N ASP A 749 47.90 15.82 2.05
CA ASP A 749 47.11 14.82 2.74
C ASP A 749 47.74 14.20 3.99
N THR A 750 49.04 14.31 4.13
CA THR A 750 49.71 13.75 5.30
C THR A 750 49.56 14.62 6.53
N GLU A 751 49.45 14.05 7.71
CA GLU A 751 49.39 14.79 8.98
C GLU A 751 50.60 15.73 9.15
N GLU A 752 51.77 15.28 8.70
CA GLU A 752 53.00 16.08 8.69
C GLU A 752 52.83 17.36 7.86
N ASN A 753 52.29 17.26 6.65
CA ASN A 753 52.06 18.39 5.76
C ASN A 753 50.98 19.34 6.25
N LYS A 754 49.94 18.79 6.89
CA LYS A 754 48.93 19.60 7.58
C LYS A 754 49.54 20.47 8.69
N GLU A 755 50.41 19.90 9.50
CA GLU A 755 51.07 20.65 10.57
C GLU A 755 52.06 21.68 10.04
N ILE A 756 52.77 21.39 8.95
CA ILE A 756 53.67 22.36 8.28
C ILE A 756 52.83 23.50 7.71
N LEU A 757 51.74 23.22 7.02
CA LEU A 757 50.86 24.24 6.46
C LEU A 757 50.20 25.09 7.56
N LYS A 758 49.78 24.49 8.64
CA LYS A 758 49.21 25.14 9.82
C LYS A 758 50.21 26.10 10.46
N LYS A 759 51.48 25.69 10.64
CA LYS A 759 52.56 26.55 11.14
C LYS A 759 52.82 27.72 10.18
N PHE A 760 52.84 27.44 8.86
CA PHE A 760 53.05 28.50 7.88
C PHE A 760 51.92 29.53 7.91
N LEU A 761 50.66 29.09 7.90
CA LEU A 761 49.53 29.96 7.91
C LEU A 761 49.42 30.82 9.19
N LYS A 762 49.83 30.28 10.36
CA LYS A 762 49.94 31.02 11.62
C LYS A 762 50.90 32.19 11.57
N GLN A 763 51.92 32.15 10.71
CA GLN A 763 52.84 33.28 10.55
C GLN A 763 52.19 34.50 9.86
N PHE A 764 51.17 34.27 9.00
CA PHE A 764 50.48 35.31 8.27
C PHE A 764 49.16 35.74 8.91
N TYR A 765 48.58 34.90 9.73
CA TYR A 765 47.36 35.17 10.47
C TYR A 765 47.57 34.99 11.99
N PRO A 766 48.41 35.81 12.66
CA PRO A 766 48.94 35.42 13.94
C PRO A 766 48.08 35.64 15.16
N GLN A 767 46.95 36.33 15.10
CA GLN A 767 46.41 36.87 16.37
C GLN A 767 44.93 36.84 16.65
N GLU A 768 44.04 36.42 15.77
CA GLU A 768 42.65 36.64 16.08
C GLU A 768 41.67 35.46 15.93
N GLN A 769 42.13 34.29 15.50
CA GLN A 769 41.23 33.11 15.42
C GLN A 769 41.90 31.84 15.87
N GLU A 770 41.41 31.25 16.97
CA GLU A 770 41.69 29.88 17.32
C GLU A 770 40.90 28.96 16.42
N PHE A 771 41.56 28.35 15.45
CA PHE A 771 40.97 27.33 14.64
C PHE A 771 40.84 26.01 15.39
N LYS A 772 39.66 25.50 15.54
CA LYS A 772 39.36 24.25 16.27
C LYS A 772 39.88 23.01 15.53
N SER A 773 40.02 23.10 14.23
CA SER A 773 40.48 22.00 13.38
C SER A 773 41.30 22.49 12.19
N PHE A 774 42.06 21.60 11.57
CA PHE A 774 42.74 21.91 10.32
C PHE A 774 41.73 22.25 9.20
N LYS A 775 40.54 21.65 9.27
CA LYS A 775 39.42 21.93 8.35
C LYS A 775 38.97 23.38 8.47
N ASP A 776 38.76 23.89 9.68
CA ASP A 776 38.33 25.28 9.93
C ASP A 776 39.39 26.26 9.42
N LEU A 777 40.65 25.95 9.61
CA LEU A 777 41.77 26.70 9.08
C LEU A 777 41.79 26.73 7.55
N LEU A 778 41.54 25.57 6.90
CA LEU A 778 41.48 25.51 5.44
C LEU A 778 40.22 26.24 4.94
N GLU A 779 39.08 26.08 5.58
CA GLU A 779 37.85 26.82 5.21
C GLU A 779 38.07 28.32 5.29
N TYR A 780 38.67 28.83 6.35
CA TYR A 780 38.95 30.22 6.51
C TYR A 780 39.90 30.78 5.43
N VAL A 781 40.96 30.04 5.13
CA VAL A 781 41.96 30.46 4.14
C VAL A 781 41.46 30.32 2.71
N TYR A 782 40.54 29.38 2.44
CA TYR A 782 40.11 28.98 1.12
C TYR A 782 38.69 29.36 0.79
N ASP A 783 37.88 29.84 1.75
CA ASP A 783 36.49 30.26 1.48
C ASP A 783 36.43 31.30 0.35
N ASP A 784 37.36 32.23 0.35
CA ASP A 784 37.45 33.27 -0.70
C ASP A 784 38.29 32.85 -1.91
N VAL A 785 39.17 31.82 -1.79
CA VAL A 785 40.14 31.47 -2.80
C VAL A 785 39.81 30.15 -3.50
N LEU A 786 39.22 29.19 -2.78
CA LEU A 786 39.03 27.83 -3.27
C LEU A 786 37.62 27.25 -3.11
N GLU A 787 36.71 27.87 -2.35
CA GLU A 787 35.39 27.30 -2.02
C GLU A 787 35.51 25.82 -1.58
N ILE A 788 36.42 25.53 -0.63
CA ILE A 788 36.64 24.15 -0.19
C ILE A 788 35.50 23.71 0.73
N ALA A 789 34.61 22.88 0.22
CA ALA A 789 33.90 21.93 1.04
C ALA A 789 34.70 20.63 1.08
N THR A 790 35.46 20.40 2.16
CA THR A 790 36.15 19.11 2.39
C THR A 790 35.10 18.09 2.78
N LEU A 791 34.40 17.56 1.79
CA LEU A 791 33.54 16.41 1.98
C LEU A 791 34.37 15.18 1.59
N ASP A 792 34.70 14.37 2.58
CA ASP A 792 35.05 12.99 2.32
C ASP A 792 33.85 12.32 1.68
N TYR A 793 33.82 12.28 0.38
CA TYR A 793 32.95 11.40 -0.39
C TYR A 793 33.75 10.12 -0.66
N PRO A 794 33.63 9.12 0.21
CA PRO A 794 34.69 8.09 0.34
C PRO A 794 34.78 7.11 -0.81
N GLN A 795 33.93 7.17 -1.83
CA GLN A 795 33.79 6.02 -2.72
C GLN A 795 33.60 6.35 -4.21
N ILE A 796 33.97 7.51 -4.63
CA ILE A 796 34.14 7.72 -6.08
C ILE A 796 35.59 7.36 -6.40
N GLU A 797 35.81 6.16 -6.97
CA GLU A 797 37.13 5.71 -7.42
C GLU A 797 37.85 6.81 -8.21
N GLY A 798 39.10 7.08 -7.89
CA GLY A 798 39.92 8.07 -8.55
C GLY A 798 39.77 9.52 -8.06
N GLN A 799 39.02 9.77 -6.99
CA GLN A 799 39.04 11.07 -6.34
C GLN A 799 40.23 11.21 -5.40
N ASN A 800 40.94 12.30 -5.58
CA ASN A 800 41.89 12.73 -4.55
C ASN A 800 41.06 13.20 -3.34
N LYS A 801 41.43 12.78 -2.15
CA LYS A 801 40.88 13.11 -0.84
C LYS A 801 40.72 14.62 -0.59
N TYR A 802 41.53 15.47 -1.29
CA TYR A 802 41.45 16.92 -1.21
C TYR A 802 40.69 17.59 -2.36
N CYS A 803 40.08 16.80 -3.23
CA CYS A 803 39.21 17.38 -4.24
C CYS A 803 38.02 18.06 -3.54
N ASN A 804 37.76 19.33 -3.86
CA ASN A 804 36.53 20.00 -3.44
C ASN A 804 35.32 19.36 -4.14
N SER A 805 34.67 18.43 -3.44
CA SER A 805 33.52 17.72 -3.99
C SER A 805 32.40 18.64 -4.42
N TRP A 806 32.23 19.78 -3.72
CA TRP A 806 31.19 20.75 -4.05
C TRP A 806 31.49 21.53 -5.32
N TRP A 807 32.73 21.93 -5.52
CA TRP A 807 33.15 22.57 -6.78
C TRP A 807 33.02 21.61 -7.98
N VAL A 808 33.51 20.38 -7.81
CA VAL A 808 33.41 19.34 -8.84
C VAL A 808 31.96 19.06 -9.17
N PHE A 809 31.12 18.92 -8.12
CA PHE A 809 29.68 18.76 -8.28
C PHE A 809 29.06 19.91 -9.09
N GLY A 810 29.41 21.15 -8.78
CA GLY A 810 28.92 22.32 -9.51
C GLY A 810 29.27 22.28 -11.00
N GLU A 811 30.53 21.93 -11.34
CA GLU A 811 30.95 21.85 -12.73
C GLU A 811 30.29 20.67 -13.47
N VAL A 812 30.21 19.50 -12.85
CA VAL A 812 29.52 18.35 -13.43
C VAL A 812 28.01 18.63 -13.60
N SER A 813 27.40 19.30 -12.63
CA SER A 813 25.97 19.66 -12.70
C SER A 813 25.67 20.64 -13.84
N LYS A 814 26.58 21.59 -14.12
CA LYS A 814 26.45 22.48 -15.30
C LYS A 814 26.47 21.68 -16.61
N HIS A 815 27.31 20.62 -16.68
CA HIS A 815 27.39 19.77 -17.87
C HIS A 815 26.11 18.94 -18.07
N PHE A 816 25.53 18.43 -17.01
CA PHE A 816 24.27 17.65 -17.02
C PHE A 816 23.07 18.49 -16.57
N ASN A 817 23.05 19.77 -16.89
CA ASN A 817 21.98 20.66 -16.47
C ASN A 817 20.62 20.23 -17.01
N TYR A 818 19.64 20.21 -16.13
CA TYR A 818 18.23 19.96 -16.44
C TYR A 818 17.34 20.75 -15.47
N PRO A 819 16.12 21.12 -15.91
CA PRO A 819 15.22 21.86 -15.03
C PRO A 819 14.62 20.95 -13.96
N ILE A 820 14.42 21.52 -12.76
CA ILE A 820 13.77 20.88 -11.63
C ILE A 820 12.54 21.71 -11.27
N PHE A 821 11.39 21.04 -11.14
CA PHE A 821 10.18 21.69 -10.67
C PHE A 821 10.30 21.95 -9.15
N TYR A 822 10.00 23.17 -8.71
CA TYR A 822 9.98 23.53 -7.30
C TYR A 822 8.69 24.23 -6.94
N ALA A 823 8.07 23.84 -5.81
CA ALA A 823 6.91 24.52 -5.25
C ALA A 823 6.97 24.52 -3.70
N GLY A 824 6.56 25.63 -3.09
CA GLY A 824 6.23 25.70 -1.68
C GLY A 824 4.73 25.73 -1.50
N VAL A 825 4.19 25.00 -0.54
CA VAL A 825 2.76 24.93 -0.23
C VAL A 825 2.49 25.35 1.21
N GLU A 826 1.34 25.97 1.45
CA GLU A 826 0.90 26.44 2.78
C GLU A 826 -0.33 25.66 3.26
N ASN A 827 -1.31 25.42 2.37
CA ASN A 827 -2.52 24.65 2.68
C ASN A 827 -2.49 23.28 2.02
N ILE A 828 -2.33 22.23 2.82
CA ILE A 828 -2.31 20.83 2.40
C ILE A 828 -3.63 20.10 2.63
N GLY A 829 -4.71 20.86 2.91
CA GLY A 829 -6.07 20.35 3.07
C GLY A 829 -6.39 19.79 4.45
N TYR A 830 -5.49 19.85 5.41
CA TYR A 830 -5.72 19.42 6.78
C TYR A 830 -4.84 20.17 7.80
N LYS A 831 -5.27 20.12 9.04
CA LYS A 831 -4.46 20.52 10.21
C LYS A 831 -4.71 19.55 11.35
N ARG A 832 -3.66 18.88 11.82
CA ARG A 832 -3.73 18.01 12.99
C ARG A 832 -3.44 18.78 14.28
N THR A 833 -4.19 18.46 15.32
CA THR A 833 -4.04 19.03 16.66
C THR A 833 -4.09 17.92 17.69
N LYS A 834 -3.77 18.20 18.94
CA LYS A 834 -3.94 17.25 20.05
C LYS A 834 -5.40 16.83 20.27
N ARG A 835 -6.38 17.55 19.72
CA ARG A 835 -7.82 17.32 19.87
C ARG A 835 -8.44 16.63 18.64
N GLY A 836 -7.67 16.33 17.60
CA GLY A 836 -8.12 15.71 16.37
C GLY A 836 -7.69 16.48 15.12
N GLU A 837 -8.13 15.99 13.96
CA GLU A 837 -7.85 16.56 12.66
C GLU A 837 -8.96 17.54 12.22
N GLN A 838 -8.57 18.61 11.59
CA GLN A 838 -9.47 19.60 10.99
C GLN A 838 -9.30 19.57 9.47
N ASP A 839 -10.40 19.45 8.75
CA ASP A 839 -10.43 19.66 7.30
C ASP A 839 -10.15 21.13 6.98
N LYS A 840 -9.20 21.38 6.08
CA LYS A 840 -8.78 22.70 5.60
C LYS A 840 -8.93 22.85 4.10
N ASP A 841 -9.58 21.88 3.45
CA ASP A 841 -9.92 22.01 2.04
C ASP A 841 -10.92 23.14 1.82
N ILE A 842 -10.70 23.92 0.79
CA ILE A 842 -11.54 25.07 0.43
C ILE A 842 -12.63 24.60 -0.52
N PRO A 843 -13.93 24.76 -0.18
CA PRO A 843 -15.02 24.37 -1.08
C PRO A 843 -15.06 25.25 -2.33
N VAL A 844 -15.14 24.63 -3.48
CA VAL A 844 -15.36 25.27 -4.79
C VAL A 844 -16.83 25.14 -5.15
N LYS A 845 -17.49 26.26 -5.39
CA LYS A 845 -18.93 26.32 -5.70
C LYS A 845 -19.19 26.66 -7.17
N ASP A 846 -20.29 26.16 -7.69
CA ASP A 846 -20.81 26.55 -8.99
C ASP A 846 -21.61 27.87 -8.91
N LYS A 847 -22.17 28.31 -10.06
CA LYS A 847 -23.00 29.54 -10.13
C LYS A 847 -24.28 29.46 -9.31
N ASN A 848 -24.69 28.24 -8.89
CA ASN A 848 -25.88 27.98 -8.10
C ASN A 848 -25.57 27.73 -6.61
N GLU A 849 -24.36 28.09 -6.15
CA GLU A 849 -23.89 27.89 -4.78
C GLU A 849 -23.70 26.40 -4.37
N ASN A 850 -23.81 25.42 -5.29
CA ASN A 850 -23.56 24.03 -4.99
C ASN A 850 -22.05 23.76 -4.90
N ILE A 851 -21.63 22.99 -3.90
CA ILE A 851 -20.24 22.53 -3.80
C ILE A 851 -20.00 21.46 -4.87
N ILE A 852 -19.09 21.75 -5.80
CA ILE A 852 -18.71 20.87 -6.92
C ILE A 852 -17.34 20.25 -6.76
N ALA A 853 -16.49 20.87 -5.93
CA ALA A 853 -15.14 20.37 -5.63
C ALA A 853 -14.65 20.93 -4.29
N PHE A 854 -13.55 20.36 -3.80
CA PHE A 854 -12.72 20.88 -2.70
C PHE A 854 -11.30 21.07 -3.21
N LYS A 855 -10.61 22.11 -2.75
CA LYS A 855 -9.28 22.49 -3.21
C LYS A 855 -8.33 22.76 -2.04
N ASN A 856 -7.09 22.30 -2.16
CA ASN A 856 -5.94 22.76 -1.39
C ASN A 856 -4.77 23.08 -2.34
N ASP A 857 -3.61 23.45 -1.83
CA ASP A 857 -2.48 23.81 -2.70
C ASP A 857 -1.91 22.60 -3.48
N LEU A 858 -2.07 21.38 -2.95
CA LEU A 858 -1.56 20.17 -3.60
C LEU A 858 -2.43 19.74 -4.78
N PHE A 859 -3.75 19.67 -4.59
CA PHE A 859 -4.70 19.18 -5.61
C PHE A 859 -6.14 19.65 -5.37
N LYS A 860 -6.99 19.40 -6.37
CA LYS A 860 -8.43 19.60 -6.34
C LYS A 860 -9.15 18.25 -6.39
N VAL A 861 -10.22 18.07 -5.60
CA VAL A 861 -11.02 16.84 -5.51
C VAL A 861 -12.47 17.15 -5.86
N ARG A 862 -13.10 16.32 -6.68
CA ARG A 862 -14.51 16.43 -7.02
C ARG A 862 -15.40 16.18 -5.80
N ALA A 863 -16.44 16.96 -5.66
CA ALA A 863 -17.48 16.76 -4.67
C ALA A 863 -18.72 16.15 -5.32
N GLU A 864 -19.22 15.07 -4.76
CA GLU A 864 -20.43 14.41 -5.24
C GLU A 864 -21.43 14.23 -4.09
N LYS A 865 -22.72 14.50 -4.36
CA LYS A 865 -23.80 14.17 -3.43
C LYS A 865 -24.18 12.71 -3.64
N VAL A 866 -24.04 11.91 -2.61
CA VAL A 866 -24.42 10.49 -2.63
C VAL A 866 -25.43 10.20 -1.54
N LYS A 867 -26.38 9.31 -1.83
CA LYS A 867 -27.26 8.74 -0.81
C LYS A 867 -26.61 7.49 -0.26
N LYS A 868 -26.37 7.47 1.03
CA LYS A 868 -25.80 6.32 1.73
C LYS A 868 -26.85 5.72 2.66
N THR A 869 -26.93 4.40 2.66
CA THR A 869 -27.84 3.64 3.54
C THR A 869 -27.07 3.13 4.75
N TYR A 870 -27.57 3.44 5.91
CA TYR A 870 -26.98 3.08 7.19
C TYR A 870 -27.91 2.17 7.99
N TRP A 871 -27.36 1.19 8.69
CA TRP A 871 -28.05 0.46 9.73
C TRP A 871 -27.87 1.16 11.06
N VAL A 872 -28.93 1.78 11.60
CA VAL A 872 -28.88 2.65 12.77
C VAL A 872 -29.71 2.08 13.89
N ASN A 873 -29.18 2.08 15.12
CA ASN A 873 -29.95 1.72 16.31
C ASN A 873 -30.87 2.86 16.73
N LYS A 874 -32.17 2.60 16.75
CA LYS A 874 -33.18 3.47 17.37
C LYS A 874 -33.83 2.75 18.55
N GLY A 875 -33.25 2.91 19.74
CA GLY A 875 -33.67 2.18 20.94
C GLY A 875 -33.37 0.68 20.81
N SER A 876 -34.39 -0.17 20.88
CA SER A 876 -34.28 -1.63 20.73
C SER A 876 -34.32 -2.11 19.26
N LYS A 877 -34.46 -1.20 18.30
CA LYS A 877 -34.63 -1.56 16.87
C LYS A 877 -33.46 -1.08 16.03
N VAL A 878 -33.05 -1.91 15.06
CA VAL A 878 -32.14 -1.51 14.00
C VAL A 878 -32.96 -1.21 12.75
N VAL A 879 -32.79 0.00 12.22
CA VAL A 879 -33.53 0.48 11.05
C VAL A 879 -32.55 0.94 9.97
N GLN A 880 -32.98 0.87 8.71
CA GLN A 880 -32.23 1.48 7.61
C GLN A 880 -32.57 2.97 7.51
N GLU A 881 -31.55 3.81 7.44
CA GLU A 881 -31.69 5.24 7.16
C GLU A 881 -30.86 5.63 5.95
N GLU A 882 -31.48 6.38 5.02
CA GLU A 882 -30.76 7.04 3.93
C GLU A 882 -30.35 8.44 4.36
N LYS A 883 -29.06 8.77 4.19
CA LYS A 883 -28.55 10.13 4.38
C LYS A 883 -27.87 10.61 3.10
N GLU A 884 -28.13 11.85 2.73
CA GLU A 884 -27.39 12.53 1.66
C GLU A 884 -26.11 13.12 2.25
N GLU A 885 -24.98 12.75 1.66
CA GLU A 885 -23.65 13.23 2.07
C GLU A 885 -22.91 13.77 0.86
N ILE A 886 -22.07 14.79 1.08
CA ILE A 886 -21.11 15.25 0.08
C ILE A 886 -19.81 14.51 0.34
N ILE A 887 -19.40 13.69 -0.62
CA ILE A 887 -18.16 12.94 -0.56
C ILE A 887 -17.12 13.52 -1.53
N LYS A 888 -15.85 13.37 -1.17
CA LYS A 888 -14.70 13.69 -2.03
C LYS A 888 -14.37 12.45 -2.88
N THR A 889 -14.49 12.53 -4.19
CA THR A 889 -14.36 11.36 -5.08
C THR A 889 -13.04 11.35 -5.87
N ASP A 890 -13.00 12.03 -7.01
CA ASP A 890 -11.88 12.00 -7.93
C ASP A 890 -10.98 13.22 -7.79
N ILE A 891 -9.68 13.02 -7.85
CA ILE A 891 -8.74 14.13 -8.06
C ILE A 891 -8.97 14.68 -9.47
N ILE A 892 -9.18 15.99 -9.54
CA ILE A 892 -9.35 16.73 -10.78
C ILE A 892 -7.98 17.31 -11.15
N ILE A 893 -7.53 17.05 -12.37
CA ILE A 893 -6.30 17.60 -12.92
C ILE A 893 -6.69 18.50 -14.10
N ASP A 894 -6.43 19.80 -13.96
CA ASP A 894 -6.72 20.80 -15.01
C ASP A 894 -5.39 21.41 -15.51
N THR A 895 -4.90 20.87 -16.61
CA THR A 895 -3.66 21.35 -17.25
C THR A 895 -3.88 22.59 -18.11
N GLU A 896 -5.10 22.90 -18.48
CA GLU A 896 -5.43 24.12 -19.25
C GLU A 896 -5.43 25.33 -18.35
N ASN A 897 -6.10 25.23 -17.18
CA ASN A 897 -6.20 26.28 -16.19
C ASN A 897 -5.62 25.79 -14.83
N PRO A 898 -4.30 25.66 -14.70
CA PRO A 898 -3.69 25.10 -13.51
C PRO A 898 -3.88 26.04 -12.29
N GLU A 899 -4.34 25.45 -11.18
CA GLU A 899 -4.54 26.15 -9.92
C GLU A 899 -3.76 25.52 -8.76
N THR A 900 -3.40 24.23 -8.88
CA THR A 900 -2.75 23.45 -7.83
C THR A 900 -1.38 22.98 -8.28
N VAL A 901 -0.54 22.57 -7.32
CA VAL A 901 0.80 22.05 -7.64
C VAL A 901 0.70 20.85 -8.59
N LEU A 902 -0.30 19.97 -8.38
CA LEU A 902 -0.49 18.81 -9.26
C LEU A 902 -0.84 19.21 -10.69
N ASP A 903 -1.69 20.23 -10.87
CA ASP A 903 -2.02 20.75 -12.20
C ASP A 903 -0.76 21.24 -12.93
N TYR A 904 0.07 22.03 -12.24
CA TYR A 904 1.33 22.53 -12.79
C TYR A 904 2.33 21.43 -13.10
N LEU A 905 2.46 20.39 -12.22
CA LEU A 905 3.33 19.23 -12.48
C LEU A 905 2.90 18.47 -13.74
N ARG A 906 1.59 18.25 -13.87
CA ARG A 906 1.02 17.57 -15.06
C ARG A 906 1.12 18.40 -16.33
N LYS A 907 0.96 19.72 -16.24
CA LYS A 907 1.16 20.66 -17.35
C LYS A 907 2.62 20.73 -17.78
N ALA A 908 3.54 20.69 -16.82
CA ALA A 908 4.99 20.64 -17.08
C ALA A 908 5.43 19.32 -17.72
N ASP A 909 4.64 18.26 -17.57
CA ASP A 909 4.94 16.90 -18.03
C ASP A 909 6.35 16.44 -17.61
N ILE A 910 6.61 16.51 -16.29
CA ILE A 910 7.94 16.29 -15.71
C ILE A 910 8.56 14.92 -16.02
N TRP A 911 7.75 13.95 -16.47
CA TRP A 911 8.17 12.60 -16.82
C TRP A 911 8.50 12.45 -18.32
N SER A 912 8.24 13.47 -19.13
CA SER A 912 8.66 13.47 -20.54
C SER A 912 10.19 13.67 -20.65
N GLU A 913 10.72 13.37 -21.82
CA GLU A 913 12.14 13.65 -22.14
C GLU A 913 12.40 15.16 -22.25
N ASN A 914 11.39 15.93 -22.66
CA ASN A 914 11.45 17.38 -22.82
C ASN A 914 10.34 18.07 -22.02
N PRO A 915 10.48 18.22 -20.70
CA PRO A 915 9.47 18.87 -19.87
C PRO A 915 9.28 20.35 -20.23
N ASN A 916 8.04 20.83 -20.20
CA ASN A 916 7.71 22.23 -20.45
C ASN A 916 7.72 23.06 -19.16
N PHE A 917 8.83 23.71 -18.86
CA PHE A 917 8.98 24.56 -17.67
C PHE A 917 8.74 26.07 -17.93
N ASN A 918 8.20 26.46 -19.08
CA ASN A 918 7.84 27.87 -19.37
C ASN A 918 6.59 28.32 -18.56
N LEU A 919 6.41 27.77 -17.37
CA LEU A 919 5.28 28.00 -16.48
C LEU A 919 5.71 28.93 -15.35
N ARG A 920 5.49 30.24 -15.49
CA ARG A 920 5.58 31.16 -14.34
C ARG A 920 4.30 31.05 -13.53
N CYS A 921 4.41 30.60 -12.29
CA CYS A 921 3.37 30.75 -11.30
C CYS A 921 3.39 32.20 -10.82
N GLU A 922 2.55 33.07 -11.38
CA GLU A 922 2.32 34.39 -10.78
C GLU A 922 1.40 34.16 -9.57
N LYS A 923 1.90 34.50 -8.37
CA LYS A 923 1.02 34.64 -7.21
C LYS A 923 -0.02 35.72 -7.54
N LYS A 924 -1.26 35.30 -7.72
CA LYS A 924 -2.40 36.21 -7.67
C LYS A 924 -2.79 36.52 -6.25
#